data_ab9527cd8f0a79b9be3aa5ebaeae6231
#
_entry.id   ab9527cd8f0a79b9be3aa5ebaeae6231
#
_cell.length_a   1.000
_cell.length_b   1.000
_cell.length_c   1.000
_cell.angle_alpha   90.00
_cell.angle_beta   90.00
_cell.angle_gamma   90.00
#
_symmetry.space_group_name_H-M   'P 1'
#
loop_
_entity.id
_entity.type
_entity.pdbx_description
1 polymer ?
#
loop_
_entity_poly.entity_id
_entity_poly.type
_entity_poly.pdbx_seq_one_letter_code
_entity_poly.pdbx_strand_id
1 'polypeptide(L)'
;MNRMKHLFCVLLLAALGSFSFKANAYTERNMLQKAADETTLKNVLVMKQAWVPYPAYTDRVAWDSLMGPNKQHLIEAGEKLLDYKWQLIPATAYLEYERSGNRKIMEVPYDANRQALNALMLAELAEGKGRFIDQLLNGAYMSCEMNSWVLSAHLPRQSSKRSLPDFREQIIDLGSGGYGALMAWVHYFFRKPFDKINPVVSLQMRKAIKERILDPYMNDDEMWWMAFNWKPGEIINNWNPWCNSNALQCFLLMENNKDKLAKAVYRSMQSVDKFINFVKSDGACEEGTSYWGHAAGKLYDYLQILSDGTGGKLSLFNEPMIRRMGEYMSRSYVGNGWVVNFADASAQGGGDPLLIYRYGKAVNSDEMMHFAAYLLKGRKPYATMGNDAFRSLQSLLCCNELAKATPKHDMPDVTWYPETEFCYMKNKNGMFVAAKGGFNNESHNHNDVGTFSLYVNTIPVIIDAGVGTYTKQTFGKDRYTIWTMQSNYHNLPMINGVPQKFGQEYKATNTVCNEKKRMFSTDIATAYPAEAKVKSWVRSYALDDKKLIIGDIYTLDEAIAPNQMNFLTWGNVTFPSAGKIRIEVKGQKVEMNYPSQFKAELETIKLDDPRLSNVWGKEIYRITLKTEEKKVTGKYGFVIQQVK
;
A
#
# COMPACT_ATOMS: atom_id res chain seq x y z
N MET A 1 4.08 27.31 35.55
CA MET A 1 4.12 28.38 34.54
C MET A 1 5.52 28.68 33.99
N ASN A 2 6.56 28.91 34.84
CA ASN A 2 7.92 29.24 34.34
C ASN A 2 8.62 28.09 33.54
N ARG A 3 8.45 26.83 33.90
CA ARG A 3 9.05 25.69 33.14
C ARG A 3 8.45 25.48 31.74
N MET A 4 7.19 25.84 31.53
CA MET A 4 6.55 25.82 30.21
C MET A 4 7.09 26.95 29.29
N LYS A 5 7.43 28.12 29.85
CA LYS A 5 8.03 29.21 29.07
C LYS A 5 9.44 28.89 28.55
N HIS A 6 10.26 28.20 29.34
CA HIS A 6 11.61 27.79 28.92
C HIS A 6 11.58 26.65 27.87
N LEU A 7 10.62 25.73 27.96
CA LEU A 7 10.49 24.65 26.99
C LEU A 7 10.02 25.17 25.61
N PHE A 8 9.16 26.19 25.58
CA PHE A 8 8.72 26.85 24.34
C PHE A 8 9.86 27.65 23.69
N CYS A 9 10.74 28.28 24.45
CA CYS A 9 11.91 29.00 23.90
C CYS A 9 12.95 28.03 23.30
N VAL A 10 13.10 26.83 23.85
CA VAL A 10 14.00 25.78 23.30
C VAL A 10 13.45 25.21 22.00
N LEU A 11 12.12 25.13 21.83
CA LEU A 11 11.46 24.72 20.58
C LEU A 11 11.66 25.76 19.46
N LEU A 12 11.67 27.06 19.79
CA LEU A 12 11.84 28.12 18.80
C LEU A 12 13.26 28.23 18.23
N LEU A 13 14.30 27.97 19.05
CA LEU A 13 15.71 28.06 18.63
C LEU A 13 16.19 26.86 17.78
N ALA A 14 15.45 25.76 17.75
CA ALA A 14 15.79 24.60 16.93
C ALA A 14 15.24 24.67 15.49
N ALA A 15 14.30 25.58 15.22
CA ALA A 15 13.64 25.72 13.91
C ALA A 15 14.39 26.67 12.93
N LEU A 16 15.52 27.26 13.30
CA LEU A 16 16.23 28.26 12.50
C LEU A 16 17.42 27.70 11.67
N GLY A 17 17.50 26.40 11.49
CA GLY A 17 18.47 25.78 10.58
C GLY A 17 17.82 25.45 9.23
N SER A 18 17.68 26.42 8.33
CA SER A 18 17.05 26.27 7.03
C SER A 18 17.93 25.47 6.06
N PHE A 19 17.68 24.16 5.92
CA PHE A 19 18.01 23.45 4.69
C PHE A 19 16.71 23.19 3.94
N SER A 20 16.43 24.05 2.99
CA SER A 20 15.31 23.90 2.06
C SER A 20 15.65 22.81 1.04
N PHE A 21 15.22 21.57 1.29
CA PHE A 21 15.17 20.56 0.23
C PHE A 21 13.98 20.88 -0.68
N LYS A 22 14.26 21.23 -1.93
CA LYS A 22 13.22 21.26 -2.97
C LYS A 22 12.75 19.84 -3.20
N ALA A 23 11.53 19.51 -2.81
CA ALA A 23 10.88 18.28 -3.19
C ALA A 23 10.66 18.32 -4.71
N ASN A 24 11.52 17.66 -5.48
CA ASN A 24 11.24 17.39 -6.88
C ASN A 24 10.26 16.22 -6.93
N ALA A 25 9.02 16.48 -7.36
CA ALA A 25 7.97 15.48 -7.47
C ALA A 25 8.29 14.35 -8.48
N TYR A 26 9.26 14.55 -9.35
CA TYR A 26 9.71 13.57 -10.36
C TYR A 26 11.21 13.71 -10.59
N THR A 27 11.93 12.60 -10.47
CA THR A 27 13.40 12.58 -10.71
C THR A 27 13.72 11.55 -11.77
N GLU A 28 14.24 11.95 -12.91
CA GLU A 28 14.64 11.04 -14.00
C GLU A 28 15.86 10.19 -13.61
N ARG A 29 15.62 9.17 -12.81
CA ARG A 29 16.64 8.18 -12.41
C ARG A 29 16.93 7.21 -13.54
N ASN A 30 15.87 6.72 -14.22
CA ASN A 30 15.91 5.78 -15.33
C ASN A 30 16.86 4.58 -15.05
N MET A 31 16.70 3.98 -13.87
CA MET A 31 17.63 2.97 -13.33
C MET A 31 17.70 1.72 -14.20
N LEU A 32 16.55 1.25 -14.68
CA LEU A 32 16.45 0.06 -15.52
C LEU A 32 17.03 0.31 -16.92
N GLN A 33 16.66 1.43 -17.55
CA GLN A 33 17.15 1.82 -18.87
C GLN A 33 18.68 2.10 -18.87
N LYS A 34 19.23 2.58 -17.76
CA LYS A 34 20.69 2.72 -17.58
C LYS A 34 21.39 1.38 -17.39
N ALA A 35 20.72 0.39 -16.83
CA ALA A 35 21.29 -0.94 -16.60
C ALA A 35 21.38 -1.77 -17.90
N ALA A 36 20.42 -1.62 -18.83
CA ALA A 36 20.42 -2.34 -20.09
C ALA A 36 19.55 -1.67 -21.16
N ASP A 37 20.01 -1.74 -22.40
CA ASP A 37 19.22 -1.46 -23.60
C ASP A 37 18.67 -2.76 -24.23
N GLU A 38 17.91 -2.64 -25.31
CA GLU A 38 17.33 -3.80 -26.02
C GLU A 38 18.41 -4.77 -26.54
N THR A 39 19.57 -4.25 -26.98
CA THR A 39 20.68 -5.07 -27.48
C THR A 39 21.31 -5.89 -26.35
N THR A 40 21.52 -5.26 -25.21
CA THR A 40 22.02 -5.94 -24.00
C THR A 40 21.05 -7.02 -23.55
N LEU A 41 19.73 -6.74 -23.55
CA LEU A 41 18.69 -7.72 -23.21
C LEU A 41 18.73 -8.94 -24.11
N LYS A 42 18.90 -8.77 -25.42
CA LYS A 42 19.07 -9.92 -26.35
C LYS A 42 20.22 -10.83 -25.93
N ASN A 43 21.29 -10.31 -25.35
CA ASN A 43 22.46 -11.09 -24.95
C ASN A 43 22.28 -11.80 -23.59
N VAL A 44 21.46 -11.24 -22.68
CA VAL A 44 21.36 -11.75 -21.31
C VAL A 44 20.05 -12.52 -21.02
N LEU A 45 19.01 -12.39 -21.86
CA LEU A 45 17.74 -13.10 -21.68
C LEU A 45 17.90 -14.62 -21.72
N VAL A 46 17.38 -15.27 -20.70
CA VAL A 46 17.36 -16.74 -20.56
C VAL A 46 16.12 -17.29 -21.28
N MET A 47 16.37 -17.92 -22.42
CA MET A 47 15.29 -18.41 -23.31
C MET A 47 14.71 -19.74 -22.87
N LYS A 48 13.57 -20.10 -23.49
CA LYS A 48 12.88 -21.41 -23.33
C LYS A 48 12.50 -21.74 -21.87
N GLN A 49 12.12 -20.71 -21.10
CA GLN A 49 11.72 -20.78 -19.70
C GLN A 49 12.78 -21.42 -18.76
N ALA A 50 14.06 -21.48 -19.18
CA ALA A 50 15.13 -22.02 -18.34
C ALA A 50 15.45 -21.16 -17.10
N TRP A 51 14.85 -19.97 -17.00
CA TRP A 51 14.91 -19.07 -15.84
C TRP A 51 13.97 -19.53 -14.70
N VAL A 52 12.99 -20.39 -14.98
CA VAL A 52 12.00 -20.81 -13.98
C VAL A 52 12.66 -21.71 -12.93
N PRO A 53 12.59 -21.33 -11.62
CA PRO A 53 13.32 -22.05 -10.56
C PRO A 53 12.61 -23.30 -10.05
N TYR A 54 11.47 -23.67 -10.65
CA TYR A 54 10.66 -24.80 -10.20
C TYR A 54 10.98 -26.08 -10.97
N PRO A 55 10.82 -27.27 -10.34
CA PRO A 55 10.98 -28.55 -11.02
C PRO A 55 10.01 -28.72 -12.19
N ALA A 56 10.38 -29.54 -13.17
CA ALA A 56 9.42 -29.99 -14.16
C ALA A 56 8.26 -30.75 -13.49
N TYR A 57 7.02 -30.65 -14.03
CA TYR A 57 5.83 -31.28 -13.44
C TYR A 57 6.03 -32.77 -13.12
N THR A 58 6.80 -33.49 -13.94
CA THR A 58 7.09 -34.94 -13.79
C THR A 58 8.17 -35.25 -12.76
N ASP A 59 8.94 -34.29 -12.30
CA ASP A 59 10.01 -34.47 -11.31
C ASP A 59 9.44 -34.48 -9.88
N ARG A 60 8.87 -35.61 -9.49
CA ARG A 60 8.15 -35.72 -8.21
C ARG A 60 9.07 -35.64 -6.99
N VAL A 61 10.32 -36.12 -7.11
CA VAL A 61 11.29 -36.07 -6.02
C VAL A 61 11.66 -34.62 -5.68
N ALA A 62 11.92 -33.82 -6.71
CA ALA A 62 12.24 -32.43 -6.52
C ALA A 62 11.02 -31.63 -6.00
N TRP A 63 9.80 -31.93 -6.48
CA TRP A 63 8.58 -31.32 -5.95
C TRP A 63 8.33 -31.68 -4.49
N ASP A 64 8.52 -32.97 -4.10
CA ASP A 64 8.35 -33.39 -2.71
C ASP A 64 9.32 -32.66 -1.77
N SER A 65 10.56 -32.50 -2.21
CA SER A 65 11.57 -31.73 -1.47
C SER A 65 11.19 -30.24 -1.34
N LEU A 66 10.73 -29.61 -2.43
CA LEU A 66 10.34 -28.20 -2.45
C LEU A 66 9.10 -27.95 -1.60
N MET A 67 8.07 -28.77 -1.74
CA MET A 67 6.81 -28.65 -1.01
C MET A 67 6.98 -28.81 0.49
N GLY A 68 7.80 -29.76 0.93
CA GLY A 68 8.07 -30.01 2.35
C GLY A 68 6.80 -30.00 3.21
N PRO A 69 6.73 -29.17 4.26
CA PRO A 69 5.56 -29.10 5.15
C PRO A 69 4.30 -28.52 4.50
N ASN A 70 4.43 -27.89 3.32
CA ASN A 70 3.29 -27.32 2.60
C ASN A 70 2.49 -28.39 1.83
N LYS A 71 3.09 -29.55 1.53
CA LYS A 71 2.51 -30.57 0.64
C LYS A 71 1.09 -30.93 1.03
N GLN A 72 0.90 -31.37 2.26
CA GLN A 72 -0.41 -31.82 2.73
C GLN A 72 -1.44 -30.69 2.77
N HIS A 73 -1.03 -29.51 3.22
CA HIS A 73 -1.90 -28.33 3.29
C HIS A 73 -2.41 -27.90 1.91
N LEU A 74 -1.55 -27.95 0.87
CA LEU A 74 -1.94 -27.61 -0.50
C LEU A 74 -2.86 -28.68 -1.11
N ILE A 75 -2.60 -29.95 -0.85
CA ILE A 75 -3.47 -31.05 -1.30
C ILE A 75 -4.86 -30.91 -0.69
N GLU A 76 -4.97 -30.72 0.62
CA GLU A 76 -6.26 -30.52 1.31
C GLU A 76 -7.04 -29.30 0.80
N ALA A 77 -6.34 -28.24 0.41
CA ALA A 77 -6.97 -27.09 -0.20
C ALA A 77 -7.56 -27.42 -1.58
N GLY A 78 -6.83 -28.20 -2.40
CA GLY A 78 -7.32 -28.66 -3.69
C GLY A 78 -8.47 -29.68 -3.58
N GLU A 79 -8.44 -30.58 -2.59
CA GLU A 79 -9.51 -31.56 -2.35
C GLU A 79 -10.89 -30.90 -2.16
N LYS A 80 -10.93 -29.76 -1.48
CA LYS A 80 -12.16 -28.97 -1.30
C LYS A 80 -12.71 -28.40 -2.61
N LEU A 81 -11.93 -28.44 -3.68
CA LEU A 81 -12.25 -27.87 -4.99
C LEU A 81 -12.48 -28.92 -6.08
N LEU A 82 -12.42 -30.23 -5.76
CA LEU A 82 -12.66 -31.30 -6.74
C LEU A 82 -14.04 -31.21 -7.38
N ASP A 83 -15.05 -30.77 -6.61
CA ASP A 83 -16.41 -30.57 -7.08
C ASP A 83 -16.77 -29.09 -7.28
N TYR A 84 -15.75 -28.20 -7.38
CA TYR A 84 -15.95 -26.76 -7.54
C TYR A 84 -16.80 -26.47 -8.78
N LYS A 85 -17.83 -25.64 -8.59
CA LYS A 85 -18.69 -25.17 -9.68
C LYS A 85 -18.17 -23.82 -10.16
N TRP A 86 -17.54 -23.82 -11.34
CA TRP A 86 -17.04 -22.61 -11.97
C TRP A 86 -18.16 -21.60 -12.16
N GLN A 87 -17.96 -20.40 -11.64
CA GLN A 87 -19.00 -19.37 -11.58
C GLN A 87 -19.06 -18.59 -12.88
N LEU A 88 -20.24 -18.53 -13.49
CA LEU A 88 -20.53 -17.67 -14.63
C LEU A 88 -20.66 -16.24 -14.17
N ILE A 89 -20.07 -15.29 -14.91
CA ILE A 89 -20.21 -13.85 -14.69
C ILE A 89 -21.11 -13.30 -15.79
N PRO A 90 -22.41 -13.05 -15.51
CA PRO A 90 -23.35 -12.58 -16.51
C PRO A 90 -23.09 -11.09 -16.85
N ALA A 91 -23.56 -10.65 -18.03
CA ALA A 91 -23.46 -9.27 -18.46
C ALA A 91 -24.02 -8.26 -17.43
N THR A 92 -25.09 -8.65 -16.75
CA THR A 92 -25.73 -7.81 -15.70
C THR A 92 -24.80 -7.57 -14.51
N ALA A 93 -23.88 -8.49 -14.17
CA ALA A 93 -22.90 -8.31 -13.11
C ALA A 93 -21.87 -7.21 -13.44
N TYR A 94 -21.45 -7.13 -14.70
CA TYR A 94 -20.61 -6.02 -15.18
C TYR A 94 -21.37 -4.68 -15.15
N LEU A 95 -22.61 -4.67 -15.63
CA LEU A 95 -23.45 -3.48 -15.71
C LEU A 95 -23.84 -2.94 -14.32
N GLU A 96 -23.76 -3.75 -13.26
CA GLU A 96 -24.11 -3.31 -11.91
C GLU A 96 -23.22 -2.17 -11.43
N TYR A 97 -21.95 -2.13 -11.88
CA TYR A 97 -21.06 -1.01 -11.58
C TYR A 97 -21.59 0.34 -12.14
N GLU A 98 -22.21 0.32 -13.34
CA GLU A 98 -22.85 1.54 -13.88
C GLU A 98 -24.13 1.90 -13.13
N ARG A 99 -24.91 0.91 -12.72
CA ARG A 99 -26.24 1.07 -12.13
C ARG A 99 -26.19 1.57 -10.68
N SER A 100 -25.36 0.95 -9.86
CA SER A 100 -25.31 1.20 -8.41
C SER A 100 -23.92 1.61 -7.90
N GLY A 101 -22.88 1.53 -8.74
CA GLY A 101 -21.49 1.70 -8.31
C GLY A 101 -20.91 0.48 -7.58
N ASN A 102 -21.68 -0.61 -7.44
CA ASN A 102 -21.24 -1.81 -6.74
C ASN A 102 -20.41 -2.71 -7.66
N ARG A 103 -19.11 -2.77 -7.39
CA ARG A 103 -18.16 -3.61 -8.13
C ARG A 103 -18.14 -5.07 -7.66
N LYS A 104 -18.57 -5.34 -6.41
CA LYS A 104 -18.46 -6.66 -5.77
C LYS A 104 -19.31 -7.73 -6.45
N ILE A 105 -20.42 -7.37 -7.07
CA ILE A 105 -21.28 -8.33 -7.80
C ILE A 105 -20.50 -9.06 -8.90
N MET A 106 -19.60 -8.38 -9.58
CA MET A 106 -18.71 -8.98 -10.59
C MET A 106 -17.44 -9.58 -9.97
N GLU A 107 -16.81 -8.87 -9.03
CA GLU A 107 -15.49 -9.24 -8.51
C GLU A 107 -15.52 -10.51 -7.65
N VAL A 108 -16.56 -10.75 -6.86
CA VAL A 108 -16.63 -11.92 -5.96
C VAL A 108 -16.55 -13.24 -6.73
N PRO A 109 -17.42 -13.53 -7.73
CA PRO A 109 -17.30 -14.75 -8.52
C PRO A 109 -16.03 -14.80 -9.36
N TYR A 110 -15.55 -13.66 -9.85
CA TYR A 110 -14.30 -13.55 -10.60
C TYR A 110 -13.09 -13.98 -9.75
N ASP A 111 -12.97 -13.44 -8.54
CA ASP A 111 -11.88 -13.78 -7.62
C ASP A 111 -11.98 -15.22 -7.10
N ALA A 112 -13.20 -15.71 -6.85
CA ALA A 112 -13.41 -17.10 -6.43
C ALA A 112 -12.90 -18.09 -7.50
N ASN A 113 -13.17 -17.84 -8.79
CA ASN A 113 -12.66 -18.67 -9.89
C ASN A 113 -11.12 -18.62 -9.96
N ARG A 114 -10.51 -17.44 -9.83
CA ARG A 114 -9.05 -17.30 -9.84
C ARG A 114 -8.38 -18.02 -8.67
N GLN A 115 -8.95 -17.88 -7.47
CA GLN A 115 -8.46 -18.56 -6.27
C GLN A 115 -8.55 -20.07 -6.41
N ALA A 116 -9.68 -20.59 -6.95
CA ALA A 116 -9.87 -22.00 -7.20
C ALA A 116 -8.83 -22.52 -8.19
N LEU A 117 -8.61 -21.83 -9.32
CA LEU A 117 -7.64 -22.24 -10.33
C LEU A 117 -6.21 -22.25 -9.77
N ASN A 118 -5.82 -21.24 -8.99
CA ASN A 118 -4.51 -21.17 -8.34
C ASN A 118 -4.33 -22.29 -7.29
N ALA A 119 -5.33 -22.53 -6.45
CA ALA A 119 -5.26 -23.58 -5.43
C ALA A 119 -5.18 -24.99 -6.05
N LEU A 120 -5.97 -25.26 -7.11
CA LEU A 120 -5.90 -26.52 -7.85
C LEU A 120 -4.53 -26.72 -8.55
N MET A 121 -3.94 -25.64 -9.10
CA MET A 121 -2.59 -25.67 -9.66
C MET A 121 -1.56 -26.11 -8.60
N LEU A 122 -1.59 -25.48 -7.43
CA LEU A 122 -0.67 -25.79 -6.34
C LEU A 122 -0.89 -27.22 -5.80
N ALA A 123 -2.13 -27.66 -5.68
CA ALA A 123 -2.47 -29.00 -5.22
C ALA A 123 -1.96 -30.08 -6.18
N GLU A 124 -2.15 -29.90 -7.49
CA GLU A 124 -1.64 -30.84 -8.48
C GLU A 124 -0.10 -30.85 -8.52
N LEU A 125 0.54 -29.68 -8.40
CA LEU A 125 2.00 -29.61 -8.26
C LEU A 125 2.50 -30.33 -7.00
N ALA A 126 1.74 -30.26 -5.90
CA ALA A 126 2.07 -30.93 -4.64
C ALA A 126 1.86 -32.46 -4.71
N GLU A 127 0.74 -32.92 -5.30
CA GLU A 127 0.40 -34.34 -5.35
C GLU A 127 0.99 -35.06 -6.57
N GLY A 128 0.78 -34.50 -7.77
CA GLY A 128 1.28 -35.02 -9.04
C GLY A 128 0.68 -36.34 -9.50
N LYS A 129 -0.54 -36.68 -9.07
CA LYS A 129 -1.25 -37.91 -9.43
C LYS A 129 -2.28 -37.72 -10.55
N GLY A 130 -2.47 -36.49 -11.04
CA GLY A 130 -3.42 -36.15 -12.07
C GLY A 130 -4.87 -36.00 -11.58
N ARG A 131 -5.11 -36.10 -10.27
CA ARG A 131 -6.44 -36.07 -9.67
C ARG A 131 -7.14 -34.73 -9.84
N PHE A 132 -6.38 -33.63 -9.92
CA PHE A 132 -6.90 -32.26 -10.07
C PHE A 132 -6.92 -31.80 -11.53
N ILE A 133 -6.39 -32.58 -12.48
CA ILE A 133 -6.21 -32.19 -13.89
C ILE A 133 -7.54 -31.83 -14.56
N ASP A 134 -8.62 -32.61 -14.36
CA ASP A 134 -9.91 -32.31 -14.97
C ASP A 134 -10.48 -30.97 -14.50
N GLN A 135 -10.34 -30.64 -13.19
CA GLN A 135 -10.79 -29.35 -12.70
C GLN A 135 -9.89 -28.20 -13.16
N LEU A 136 -8.58 -28.42 -13.25
CA LEU A 136 -7.66 -27.44 -13.86
C LEU A 136 -8.01 -27.17 -15.32
N LEU A 137 -8.31 -28.20 -16.07
CA LEU A 137 -8.73 -28.10 -17.47
C LEU A 137 -10.05 -27.33 -17.59
N ASN A 138 -11.06 -27.67 -16.75
CA ASN A 138 -12.34 -26.96 -16.71
C ASN A 138 -12.15 -25.46 -16.42
N GLY A 139 -11.33 -25.12 -15.41
CA GLY A 139 -11.06 -23.74 -15.05
C GLY A 139 -10.29 -22.98 -16.13
N ALA A 140 -9.28 -23.60 -16.74
CA ALA A 140 -8.52 -23.00 -17.82
C ALA A 140 -9.37 -22.77 -19.07
N TYR A 141 -10.20 -23.77 -19.44
CA TYR A 141 -11.11 -23.68 -20.58
C TYR A 141 -12.16 -22.59 -20.38
N MET A 142 -12.87 -22.61 -19.24
CA MET A 142 -13.84 -21.58 -18.87
C MET A 142 -13.22 -20.18 -18.90
N SER A 143 -11.99 -20.05 -18.41
CA SER A 143 -11.27 -18.76 -18.41
C SER A 143 -11.02 -18.24 -19.84
N CYS A 144 -10.79 -19.13 -20.79
CA CYS A 144 -10.64 -18.76 -22.21
C CYS A 144 -11.95 -18.29 -22.84
N GLU A 145 -13.11 -18.83 -22.38
CA GLU A 145 -14.43 -18.47 -22.88
C GLU A 145 -14.95 -17.12 -22.35
N MET A 146 -14.33 -16.55 -21.32
CA MET A 146 -14.68 -15.22 -20.86
C MET A 146 -14.40 -14.17 -21.95
N ASN A 147 -15.33 -13.22 -22.15
CA ASN A 147 -15.13 -12.12 -23.11
C ASN A 147 -13.97 -11.21 -22.74
N SER A 148 -13.73 -11.01 -21.44
CA SER A 148 -12.65 -10.18 -20.91
C SER A 148 -12.23 -10.66 -19.52
N TRP A 149 -10.95 -10.41 -19.19
CA TRP A 149 -10.42 -10.61 -17.83
C TRP A 149 -10.36 -9.31 -17.02
N VAL A 150 -10.89 -8.21 -17.57
CA VAL A 150 -10.88 -6.87 -16.94
C VAL A 150 -12.01 -6.74 -15.93
N LEU A 151 -11.74 -6.07 -14.81
CA LEU A 151 -12.74 -5.81 -13.77
C LEU A 151 -13.76 -4.76 -14.23
N SER A 152 -15.04 -4.94 -13.83
CA SER A 152 -16.13 -4.04 -14.25
C SER A 152 -15.87 -2.57 -13.94
N ALA A 153 -15.23 -2.27 -12.80
CA ALA A 153 -14.88 -0.92 -12.39
C ALA A 153 -13.79 -0.27 -13.26
N HIS A 154 -13.04 -1.04 -14.04
CA HIS A 154 -11.94 -0.57 -14.88
C HIS A 154 -12.31 -0.52 -16.38
N LEU A 155 -13.34 -1.24 -16.79
CA LEU A 155 -13.85 -1.22 -18.18
C LEU A 155 -14.22 0.15 -18.72
N PRO A 156 -14.69 1.16 -17.93
CA PRO A 156 -14.88 2.52 -18.41
C PRO A 156 -13.61 3.22 -18.95
N ARG A 157 -12.45 2.56 -18.86
CA ARG A 157 -11.21 2.96 -19.57
C ARG A 157 -11.25 2.66 -21.06
N GLN A 158 -12.08 1.71 -21.50
CA GLN A 158 -12.34 1.48 -22.92
C GLN A 158 -12.93 2.72 -23.58
N SER A 159 -12.81 2.80 -24.91
CA SER A 159 -13.33 3.91 -25.73
C SER A 159 -14.84 4.11 -25.55
N SER A 160 -15.58 3.03 -25.31
CA SER A 160 -17.02 3.05 -25.02
C SER A 160 -17.39 3.75 -23.72
N LYS A 161 -16.44 3.91 -22.76
CA LYS A 161 -16.66 4.43 -21.39
C LYS A 161 -17.70 3.65 -20.58
N ARG A 162 -18.02 2.43 -20.98
CA ARG A 162 -19.05 1.57 -20.37
C ARG A 162 -18.40 0.44 -19.58
N SER A 163 -19.11 -0.15 -18.62
CA SER A 163 -18.62 -1.25 -17.77
C SER A 163 -18.88 -2.64 -18.38
N LEU A 164 -19.51 -2.75 -19.53
CA LEU A 164 -19.62 -4.00 -20.27
C LEU A 164 -18.39 -4.17 -21.17
N PRO A 165 -17.74 -5.37 -21.22
CA PRO A 165 -16.60 -5.61 -22.08
C PRO A 165 -16.92 -5.41 -23.56
N ASP A 166 -16.12 -4.62 -24.27
CA ASP A 166 -16.09 -4.56 -25.72
C ASP A 166 -15.00 -5.50 -26.24
N PHE A 167 -15.38 -6.60 -26.89
CA PHE A 167 -14.45 -7.61 -27.38
C PHE A 167 -13.47 -7.10 -28.44
N ARG A 168 -13.77 -5.95 -29.06
CA ARG A 168 -12.93 -5.31 -30.08
C ARG A 168 -11.76 -4.55 -29.49
N GLU A 169 -11.85 -4.19 -28.19
CA GLU A 169 -10.85 -3.40 -27.49
C GLU A 169 -10.43 -4.12 -26.22
N GLN A 170 -9.23 -4.71 -26.24
CA GLN A 170 -8.65 -5.36 -25.09
C GLN A 170 -7.75 -4.38 -24.34
N ILE A 171 -8.04 -4.14 -23.07
CA ILE A 171 -7.22 -3.32 -22.19
C ILE A 171 -6.61 -4.17 -21.08
N ILE A 172 -5.51 -3.72 -20.50
CA ILE A 172 -4.88 -4.40 -19.36
C ILE A 172 -5.11 -3.58 -18.09
N ASP A 173 -5.67 -4.25 -17.08
CA ASP A 173 -5.84 -3.74 -15.73
C ASP A 173 -5.22 -4.69 -14.70
N LEU A 174 -5.40 -4.39 -13.41
CA LEU A 174 -4.92 -5.23 -12.30
C LEU A 174 -5.48 -6.65 -12.35
N GLY A 175 -6.77 -6.78 -12.72
CA GLY A 175 -7.47 -8.05 -12.83
C GLY A 175 -6.96 -8.88 -13.99
N SER A 176 -7.03 -8.33 -15.21
CA SER A 176 -6.65 -9.04 -16.43
C SER A 176 -5.16 -9.40 -16.46
N GLY A 177 -4.28 -8.50 -15.99
CA GLY A 177 -2.86 -8.79 -15.87
C GLY A 177 -2.59 -10.00 -14.96
N GLY A 178 -3.23 -10.01 -13.76
CA GLY A 178 -3.09 -11.12 -12.82
C GLY A 178 -3.71 -12.43 -13.32
N TYR A 179 -4.83 -12.35 -14.06
CA TYR A 179 -5.44 -13.52 -14.68
C TYR A 179 -4.54 -14.10 -15.79
N GLY A 180 -3.99 -13.22 -16.64
CA GLY A 180 -3.05 -13.61 -17.69
C GLY A 180 -1.81 -14.31 -17.13
N ALA A 181 -1.22 -13.77 -16.05
CA ALA A 181 -0.09 -14.37 -15.37
C ALA A 181 -0.44 -15.78 -14.81
N LEU A 182 -1.59 -15.93 -14.12
CA LEU A 182 -2.06 -17.23 -13.64
C LEU A 182 -2.22 -18.23 -14.79
N MET A 183 -2.89 -17.83 -15.87
CA MET A 183 -3.07 -18.68 -17.05
C MET A 183 -1.74 -19.06 -17.71
N ALA A 184 -0.76 -18.16 -17.72
CA ALA A 184 0.58 -18.46 -18.24
C ALA A 184 1.31 -19.51 -17.38
N TRP A 185 1.21 -19.42 -16.04
CA TRP A 185 1.76 -20.43 -15.13
C TRP A 185 1.04 -21.79 -15.26
N VAL A 186 -0.29 -21.81 -15.32
CA VAL A 186 -1.06 -23.05 -15.57
C VAL A 186 -0.64 -23.67 -16.90
N HIS A 187 -0.52 -22.87 -17.96
CA HIS A 187 -0.05 -23.37 -19.27
C HIS A 187 1.40 -23.92 -19.15
N TYR A 188 2.30 -23.24 -18.46
CA TYR A 188 3.69 -23.67 -18.31
C TYR A 188 3.78 -25.07 -17.68
N PHE A 189 3.08 -25.29 -16.57
CA PHE A 189 3.14 -26.57 -15.85
C PHE A 189 2.31 -27.69 -16.49
N PHE A 190 1.12 -27.38 -17.02
CA PHE A 190 0.13 -28.38 -17.40
C PHE A 190 -0.13 -28.49 -18.90
N ARG A 191 0.60 -27.76 -19.74
CA ARG A 191 0.46 -27.93 -21.20
C ARG A 191 0.57 -29.39 -21.62
N LYS A 192 1.59 -30.13 -21.18
CA LYS A 192 1.80 -31.53 -21.57
C LYS A 192 0.66 -32.46 -21.07
N PRO A 193 0.21 -32.40 -19.81
CA PRO A 193 -1.00 -33.07 -19.36
C PRO A 193 -2.25 -32.74 -20.20
N PHE A 194 -2.51 -31.48 -20.49
CA PHE A 194 -3.64 -31.04 -21.30
C PHE A 194 -3.54 -31.51 -22.73
N ASP A 195 -2.37 -31.44 -23.36
CA ASP A 195 -2.14 -31.90 -24.74
C ASP A 195 -2.38 -33.41 -24.90
N LYS A 196 -2.18 -34.20 -23.83
CA LYS A 196 -2.53 -35.66 -23.85
C LYS A 196 -4.05 -35.88 -23.86
N ILE A 197 -4.83 -34.97 -23.28
CA ILE A 197 -6.30 -35.02 -23.31
C ILE A 197 -6.79 -34.42 -24.62
N ASN A 198 -6.46 -33.17 -24.90
CA ASN A 198 -6.78 -32.47 -26.14
C ASN A 198 -5.88 -31.26 -26.34
N PRO A 199 -5.02 -31.17 -27.35
CA PRO A 199 -4.12 -30.05 -27.63
C PRO A 199 -4.83 -28.71 -27.84
N VAL A 200 -6.11 -28.71 -28.20
CA VAL A 200 -6.91 -27.50 -28.43
C VAL A 200 -6.94 -26.64 -27.18
N VAL A 201 -6.93 -27.22 -25.98
CA VAL A 201 -6.95 -26.43 -24.71
C VAL A 201 -5.72 -25.55 -24.56
N SER A 202 -4.53 -26.11 -24.76
CA SER A 202 -3.27 -25.37 -24.70
C SER A 202 -3.17 -24.28 -25.78
N LEU A 203 -3.65 -24.57 -26.99
CA LEU A 203 -3.71 -23.64 -28.12
C LEU A 203 -4.65 -22.46 -27.79
N GLN A 204 -5.82 -22.73 -27.20
CA GLN A 204 -6.79 -21.72 -26.80
C GLN A 204 -6.25 -20.83 -25.66
N MET A 205 -5.58 -21.43 -24.67
CA MET A 205 -4.89 -20.67 -23.61
C MET A 205 -3.85 -19.71 -24.18
N ARG A 206 -2.99 -20.19 -25.10
CA ARG A 206 -2.00 -19.36 -25.78
C ARG A 206 -2.64 -18.21 -26.54
N LYS A 207 -3.73 -18.50 -27.29
CA LYS A 207 -4.50 -17.49 -28.02
C LYS A 207 -5.05 -16.44 -27.06
N ALA A 208 -5.73 -16.86 -25.98
CA ALA A 208 -6.34 -15.94 -25.02
C ALA A 208 -5.31 -15.04 -24.34
N ILE A 209 -4.15 -15.57 -23.92
CA ILE A 209 -3.07 -14.77 -23.32
C ILE A 209 -2.51 -13.79 -24.35
N LYS A 210 -2.28 -14.26 -25.59
CA LYS A 210 -1.76 -13.39 -26.66
C LYS A 210 -2.69 -12.21 -26.93
N GLU A 211 -3.98 -12.48 -27.19
CA GLU A 211 -4.97 -11.47 -27.58
C GLU A 211 -5.31 -10.50 -26.44
N ARG A 212 -5.29 -10.98 -25.18
CA ARG A 212 -5.71 -10.17 -24.02
C ARG A 212 -4.58 -9.49 -23.28
N ILE A 213 -3.34 -9.99 -23.41
CA ILE A 213 -2.19 -9.45 -22.67
C ILE A 213 -1.04 -9.05 -23.60
N LEU A 214 -0.51 -10.00 -24.43
CA LEU A 214 0.73 -9.73 -25.15
C LEU A 214 0.55 -8.68 -26.25
N ASP A 215 -0.49 -8.83 -27.08
CA ASP A 215 -0.76 -7.91 -28.18
C ASP A 215 -1.16 -6.50 -27.67
N PRO A 216 -2.13 -6.34 -26.73
CA PRO A 216 -2.45 -5.03 -26.18
C PRO A 216 -1.25 -4.35 -25.51
N TYR A 217 -0.46 -5.12 -24.74
CA TYR A 217 0.72 -4.56 -24.09
C TYR A 217 1.72 -3.96 -25.08
N MET A 218 1.89 -4.56 -26.24
CA MET A 218 2.86 -4.09 -27.26
C MET A 218 2.31 -3.00 -28.18
N ASN A 219 1.00 -2.91 -28.34
CA ASN A 219 0.37 -2.09 -29.36
C ASN A 219 -0.37 -0.86 -28.82
N ASP A 220 -0.55 -0.77 -27.48
CA ASP A 220 -1.28 0.34 -26.87
C ASP A 220 -0.35 1.15 -25.95
N ASP A 221 -0.08 2.40 -26.37
CA ASP A 221 0.71 3.36 -25.58
C ASP A 221 -0.18 4.26 -24.68
N GLU A 222 -1.51 4.16 -24.83
CA GLU A 222 -2.47 4.99 -24.12
C GLU A 222 -2.90 4.38 -22.77
N MET A 223 -2.42 3.19 -22.42
CA MET A 223 -2.65 2.62 -21.09
C MET A 223 -1.99 3.51 -20.04
N TRP A 224 -2.82 4.31 -19.37
CA TRP A 224 -2.39 5.35 -18.44
C TRP A 224 -1.34 4.89 -17.39
N TRP A 225 -1.46 3.66 -16.91
CA TRP A 225 -0.54 3.09 -15.91
C TRP A 225 0.86 2.81 -16.46
N MET A 226 1.04 2.69 -17.78
CA MET A 226 2.37 2.63 -18.41
C MET A 226 3.13 3.94 -18.28
N ALA A 227 2.41 5.05 -18.12
CA ALA A 227 2.95 6.40 -17.94
C ALA A 227 3.84 6.88 -19.11
N PHE A 228 3.66 6.37 -20.34
CA PHE A 228 4.42 6.86 -21.51
C PHE A 228 4.03 8.28 -21.87
N ASN A 229 2.75 8.61 -21.74
CA ASN A 229 2.17 9.93 -22.00
C ASN A 229 2.00 10.78 -20.72
N TRP A 230 2.74 10.42 -19.64
CA TRP A 230 2.66 11.09 -18.34
C TRP A 230 3.01 12.58 -18.45
N LYS A 231 2.25 13.42 -17.76
CA LYS A 231 2.46 14.86 -17.65
C LYS A 231 2.78 15.28 -16.21
N PRO A 232 3.55 16.36 -16.01
CA PRO A 232 3.79 16.90 -14.69
C PRO A 232 2.48 17.19 -13.93
N GLY A 233 2.39 16.69 -12.69
CA GLY A 233 1.20 16.80 -11.86
C GLY A 233 0.28 15.58 -11.88
N GLU A 234 0.46 14.64 -12.80
CA GLU A 234 -0.24 13.35 -12.80
C GLU A 234 0.43 12.37 -11.84
N ILE A 235 -0.35 11.47 -11.24
CA ILE A 235 0.13 10.47 -10.27
C ILE A 235 0.48 9.18 -11.02
N ILE A 236 1.67 8.63 -10.74
CA ILE A 236 2.06 7.28 -11.14
C ILE A 236 2.03 6.41 -9.89
N ASN A 237 1.04 5.52 -9.79
CA ASN A 237 0.80 4.72 -8.59
C ASN A 237 1.13 3.23 -8.78
N ASN A 238 0.70 2.41 -7.82
CA ASN A 238 0.92 0.96 -7.76
C ASN A 238 0.47 0.18 -9.01
N TRP A 239 -0.44 0.68 -9.84
CA TRP A 239 -0.85 0.01 -11.07
C TRP A 239 0.33 -0.22 -12.01
N ASN A 240 1.28 0.72 -12.07
CA ASN A 240 2.43 0.61 -12.94
C ASN A 240 3.27 -0.65 -12.66
N PRO A 241 3.87 -0.85 -11.47
CA PRO A 241 4.64 -2.06 -11.21
C PRO A 241 3.77 -3.32 -11.17
N TRP A 242 2.49 -3.21 -10.78
CA TRP A 242 1.59 -4.36 -10.71
C TRP A 242 1.26 -4.92 -12.09
N CYS A 243 0.79 -4.09 -13.03
CA CYS A 243 0.49 -4.54 -14.38
C CYS A 243 1.75 -4.98 -15.13
N ASN A 244 2.86 -4.23 -14.99
CA ASN A 244 4.12 -4.60 -15.61
C ASN A 244 4.68 -5.93 -15.10
N SER A 245 4.62 -6.22 -13.79
CA SER A 245 5.09 -7.50 -13.26
C SER A 245 4.30 -8.69 -13.80
N ASN A 246 2.99 -8.54 -13.97
CA ASN A 246 2.12 -9.57 -14.53
C ASN A 246 2.34 -9.77 -16.04
N ALA A 247 2.45 -8.67 -16.80
CA ALA A 247 2.72 -8.73 -18.23
C ALA A 247 4.10 -9.35 -18.51
N LEU A 248 5.13 -8.98 -17.74
CA LEU A 248 6.48 -9.54 -17.89
C LEU A 248 6.49 -11.06 -17.69
N GLN A 249 5.72 -11.62 -16.72
CA GLN A 249 5.55 -13.06 -16.56
C GLN A 249 4.95 -13.68 -17.81
N CYS A 250 3.89 -13.07 -18.37
CA CYS A 250 3.27 -13.59 -19.59
C CYS A 250 4.27 -13.64 -20.76
N PHE A 251 5.07 -12.59 -20.95
CA PHE A 251 6.07 -12.58 -22.01
C PHE A 251 7.15 -13.64 -21.80
N LEU A 252 7.76 -13.71 -20.62
CA LEU A 252 8.83 -14.66 -20.32
C LEU A 252 8.36 -16.14 -20.41
N LEU A 253 7.09 -16.42 -20.14
CA LEU A 253 6.52 -17.78 -20.22
C LEU A 253 6.01 -18.14 -21.61
N MET A 254 5.58 -17.16 -22.41
CA MET A 254 4.83 -17.43 -23.65
C MET A 254 5.59 -17.07 -24.95
N GLU A 255 6.52 -16.07 -24.90
CA GLU A 255 7.23 -15.63 -26.11
C GLU A 255 8.54 -16.40 -26.28
N ASN A 256 8.71 -17.01 -27.46
CA ASN A 256 9.90 -17.80 -27.81
C ASN A 256 10.79 -17.10 -28.83
N ASN A 257 10.31 -16.01 -29.44
CA ASN A 257 11.15 -15.19 -30.32
C ASN A 257 11.97 -14.21 -29.48
N LYS A 258 13.27 -14.33 -29.55
CA LYS A 258 14.22 -13.57 -28.73
C LYS A 258 14.11 -12.05 -28.94
N ASP A 259 13.94 -11.63 -30.19
CA ASP A 259 13.84 -10.21 -30.53
C ASP A 259 12.55 -9.59 -30.00
N LYS A 260 11.42 -10.29 -30.17
CA LYS A 260 10.13 -9.86 -29.61
C LYS A 260 10.18 -9.82 -28.09
N LEU A 261 10.77 -10.82 -27.45
CA LEU A 261 10.91 -10.87 -26.00
C LEU A 261 11.78 -9.70 -25.49
N ALA A 262 12.94 -9.45 -26.11
CA ALA A 262 13.81 -8.34 -25.72
C ALA A 262 13.10 -6.99 -25.84
N LYS A 263 12.36 -6.77 -26.93
CA LYS A 263 11.56 -5.56 -27.13
C LYS A 263 10.49 -5.40 -26.05
N ALA A 264 9.76 -6.47 -25.69
CA ALA A 264 8.73 -6.43 -24.67
C ALA A 264 9.32 -6.16 -23.26
N VAL A 265 10.44 -6.80 -22.93
CA VAL A 265 11.16 -6.57 -21.66
C VAL A 265 11.65 -5.12 -21.58
N TYR A 266 12.27 -4.61 -22.64
CA TYR A 266 12.75 -3.21 -22.67
C TYR A 266 11.59 -2.22 -22.49
N ARG A 267 10.47 -2.44 -23.20
CA ARG A 267 9.25 -1.64 -23.03
C ARG A 267 8.77 -1.64 -21.58
N SER A 268 8.78 -2.80 -20.92
CA SER A 268 8.41 -2.89 -19.51
C SER A 268 9.37 -2.11 -18.60
N MET A 269 10.67 -2.15 -18.88
CA MET A 269 11.68 -1.37 -18.16
C MET A 269 11.45 0.14 -18.29
N GLN A 270 11.13 0.61 -19.49
CA GLN A 270 10.78 2.01 -19.74
C GLN A 270 9.56 2.45 -18.94
N SER A 271 8.52 1.61 -18.88
CA SER A 271 7.33 1.88 -18.09
C SER A 271 7.61 1.86 -16.59
N VAL A 272 8.33 0.86 -16.06
CA VAL A 272 8.61 0.74 -14.62
C VAL A 272 9.56 1.83 -14.14
N ASP A 273 10.49 2.29 -14.99
CA ASP A 273 11.32 3.45 -14.67
C ASP A 273 10.47 4.71 -14.40
N LYS A 274 9.29 4.87 -15.03
CA LYS A 274 8.38 5.98 -14.72
C LYS A 274 7.92 5.94 -13.26
N PHE A 275 7.59 4.76 -12.73
CA PHE A 275 7.25 4.58 -11.31
C PHE A 275 8.46 4.82 -10.41
N ILE A 276 9.63 4.26 -10.72
CA ILE A 276 10.86 4.47 -9.96
C ILE A 276 11.27 5.95 -9.94
N ASN A 277 11.04 6.66 -11.04
CA ASN A 277 11.31 8.11 -11.13
C ASN A 277 10.32 8.93 -10.29
N PHE A 278 9.06 8.48 -10.20
CA PHE A 278 7.99 9.19 -9.49
C PHE A 278 8.07 9.04 -7.97
N VAL A 279 8.32 7.82 -7.45
CA VAL A 279 8.36 7.57 -6.00
C VAL A 279 9.56 8.25 -5.35
N LYS A 280 9.40 8.61 -4.09
CA LYS A 280 10.44 9.29 -3.31
C LYS A 280 11.62 8.36 -3.02
N SER A 281 12.84 8.92 -2.98
CA SER A 281 14.04 8.12 -2.74
C SER A 281 14.21 7.71 -1.28
N ASP A 282 13.46 8.32 -0.36
CA ASP A 282 13.44 7.97 1.06
C ASP A 282 12.75 6.62 1.35
N GLY A 283 11.96 6.13 0.40
CA GLY A 283 11.37 4.80 0.44
C GLY A 283 10.04 4.70 1.17
N ALA A 284 9.47 5.80 1.64
CA ALA A 284 8.13 5.79 2.22
C ALA A 284 7.07 5.44 1.15
N CYS A 285 6.01 4.78 1.57
CA CYS A 285 4.84 4.51 0.73
C CYS A 285 3.78 5.58 1.00
N GLU A 286 3.60 6.54 0.09
CA GLU A 286 2.59 7.60 0.20
C GLU A 286 1.17 7.04 0.31
N GLU A 287 0.91 5.91 -0.33
CA GLU A 287 -0.39 5.22 -0.32
C GLU A 287 -0.69 4.50 1.02
N GLY A 288 0.26 4.48 1.95
CA GLY A 288 0.17 3.85 3.24
C GLY A 288 0.48 2.34 3.23
N THR A 289 0.46 1.75 4.44
CA THR A 289 0.89 0.37 4.70
C THR A 289 0.06 -0.69 3.97
N SER A 290 -1.24 -0.45 3.78
CA SER A 290 -2.12 -1.38 3.06
C SER A 290 -1.76 -1.53 1.58
N TYR A 291 -1.18 -0.50 0.98
CA TYR A 291 -0.79 -0.49 -0.43
C TYR A 291 0.68 -0.87 -0.66
N TRP A 292 1.50 -0.93 0.38
CA TRP A 292 2.92 -1.27 0.25
C TRP A 292 3.15 -2.57 -0.53
N GLY A 293 2.37 -3.62 -0.26
CA GLY A 293 2.46 -4.89 -0.97
C GLY A 293 2.10 -4.81 -2.46
N HIS A 294 1.34 -3.78 -2.86
CA HIS A 294 0.90 -3.54 -4.24
C HIS A 294 1.80 -2.51 -4.97
N ALA A 295 2.50 -1.66 -4.23
CA ALA A 295 3.46 -0.69 -4.75
C ALA A 295 4.88 -1.25 -4.68
N ALA A 296 5.58 -1.08 -3.55
CA ALA A 296 6.94 -1.57 -3.36
C ALA A 296 7.06 -3.10 -3.51
N GLY A 297 6.07 -3.87 -3.01
CA GLY A 297 6.05 -5.32 -3.16
C GLY A 297 5.88 -5.78 -4.61
N LYS A 298 5.09 -5.07 -5.44
CA LYS A 298 4.97 -5.39 -6.88
C LYS A 298 6.16 -4.91 -7.69
N LEU A 299 6.78 -3.81 -7.31
CA LEU A 299 8.08 -3.44 -7.87
C LEU A 299 9.13 -4.52 -7.58
N TYR A 300 9.18 -5.03 -6.36
CA TYR A 300 10.06 -6.14 -6.01
C TYR A 300 9.76 -7.39 -6.86
N ASP A 301 8.49 -7.79 -7.00
CA ASP A 301 8.11 -8.93 -7.86
C ASP A 301 8.61 -8.71 -9.30
N TYR A 302 8.43 -7.51 -9.86
CA TYR A 302 8.93 -7.17 -11.19
C TYR A 302 10.45 -7.30 -11.28
N LEU A 303 11.19 -6.75 -10.33
CA LEU A 303 12.66 -6.80 -10.29
C LEU A 303 13.17 -8.23 -10.12
N GLN A 304 12.48 -9.07 -9.32
CA GLN A 304 12.82 -10.48 -9.16
C GLN A 304 12.64 -11.24 -10.47
N ILE A 305 11.50 -11.05 -11.15
CA ILE A 305 11.20 -11.69 -12.43
C ILE A 305 12.21 -11.26 -13.50
N LEU A 306 12.56 -9.96 -13.55
CA LEU A 306 13.57 -9.44 -14.48
C LEU A 306 14.95 -10.04 -14.19
N SER A 307 15.33 -10.12 -12.94
CA SER A 307 16.59 -10.74 -12.52
C SER A 307 16.64 -12.22 -12.90
N ASP A 308 15.59 -12.98 -12.59
CA ASP A 308 15.50 -14.40 -12.95
C ASP A 308 15.54 -14.59 -14.48
N GLY A 309 14.74 -13.81 -15.22
CA GLY A 309 14.67 -13.85 -16.68
C GLY A 309 15.96 -13.46 -17.40
N THR A 310 16.90 -12.82 -16.69
CA THR A 310 18.23 -12.45 -17.19
C THR A 310 19.37 -13.24 -16.54
N GLY A 311 19.07 -14.32 -15.81
CA GLY A 311 20.06 -15.14 -15.11
C GLY A 311 20.87 -14.36 -14.07
N GLY A 312 20.25 -13.42 -13.37
CA GLY A 312 20.86 -12.55 -12.35
C GLY A 312 21.71 -11.39 -12.90
N LYS A 313 21.80 -11.22 -14.22
CA LYS A 313 22.67 -10.19 -14.84
C LYS A 313 22.08 -8.77 -14.74
N LEU A 314 20.76 -8.64 -14.63
CA LEU A 314 20.09 -7.37 -14.37
C LEU A 314 19.44 -7.42 -12.99
N SER A 315 19.95 -6.60 -12.09
CA SER A 315 19.43 -6.50 -10.72
C SER A 315 19.60 -5.09 -10.18
N LEU A 316 18.53 -4.56 -9.55
CA LEU A 316 18.57 -3.30 -8.80
C LEU A 316 18.53 -3.53 -7.27
N PHE A 317 18.72 -4.75 -6.80
CA PHE A 317 18.58 -5.06 -5.36
C PHE A 317 19.65 -4.43 -4.47
N ASN A 318 20.78 -4.01 -5.05
CA ASN A 318 21.84 -3.27 -4.36
C ASN A 318 21.56 -1.76 -4.26
N GLU A 319 20.51 -1.27 -4.92
CA GLU A 319 20.15 0.15 -4.88
C GLU A 319 19.57 0.53 -3.51
N PRO A 320 20.15 1.53 -2.81
CA PRO A 320 19.69 1.91 -1.48
C PRO A 320 18.21 2.31 -1.41
N MET A 321 17.67 2.90 -2.49
CA MET A 321 16.26 3.26 -2.59
C MET A 321 15.36 2.01 -2.54
N ILE A 322 15.70 0.96 -3.30
CA ILE A 322 14.93 -0.29 -3.33
C ILE A 322 14.91 -0.94 -1.95
N ARG A 323 16.04 -0.94 -1.23
CA ARG A 323 16.10 -1.42 0.16
C ARG A 323 15.19 -0.59 1.09
N ARG A 324 15.28 0.76 1.04
CA ARG A 324 14.44 1.62 1.89
C ARG A 324 12.95 1.43 1.63
N MET A 325 12.53 1.24 0.36
CA MET A 325 11.14 0.92 0.02
C MET A 325 10.69 -0.39 0.66
N GLY A 326 11.56 -1.39 0.74
CA GLY A 326 11.28 -2.66 1.42
C GLY A 326 11.09 -2.46 2.93
N GLU A 327 11.99 -1.74 3.58
CA GLU A 327 12.02 -1.52 5.03
C GLU A 327 10.85 -0.65 5.56
N TYR A 328 10.11 0.05 4.70
CA TYR A 328 8.97 0.88 5.12
C TYR A 328 7.95 0.10 5.95
N MET A 329 7.67 -1.16 5.58
CA MET A 329 6.65 -1.95 6.26
C MET A 329 7.03 -2.30 7.70
N SER A 330 8.29 -2.69 7.96
CA SER A 330 8.80 -2.97 9.31
C SER A 330 8.79 -1.71 10.18
N ARG A 331 9.12 -0.56 9.61
CA ARG A 331 9.20 0.73 10.31
C ARG A 331 7.84 1.37 10.57
N SER A 332 6.83 1.02 9.77
CA SER A 332 5.44 1.49 9.96
C SER A 332 4.59 0.56 10.83
N TYR A 333 5.11 -0.62 11.21
CA TYR A 333 4.42 -1.55 12.08
C TYR A 333 4.69 -1.21 13.56
N VAL A 334 3.65 -0.79 14.27
CA VAL A 334 3.78 -0.36 15.68
C VAL A 334 3.83 -1.54 16.65
N GLY A 335 3.05 -2.60 16.36
CA GLY A 335 2.98 -3.82 17.17
C GLY A 335 1.57 -4.37 17.31
N ASN A 336 1.45 -5.66 17.64
CA ASN A 336 0.15 -6.34 17.84
C ASN A 336 -0.86 -6.19 16.69
N GLY A 337 -0.36 -6.11 15.44
CA GLY A 337 -1.18 -5.91 14.27
C GLY A 337 -1.52 -4.44 13.96
N TRP A 338 -1.10 -3.49 14.79
CA TRP A 338 -1.30 -2.08 14.53
C TRP A 338 -0.18 -1.50 13.67
N VAL A 339 -0.55 -0.69 12.71
CA VAL A 339 0.35 0.00 11.77
C VAL A 339 0.02 1.49 11.70
N VAL A 340 0.99 2.30 11.27
CA VAL A 340 0.72 3.67 10.87
C VAL A 340 -0.17 3.65 9.62
N ASN A 341 -1.32 4.31 9.69
CA ASN A 341 -2.37 4.22 8.67
C ASN A 341 -2.65 5.54 7.95
N PHE A 342 -1.61 6.28 7.56
CA PHE A 342 -1.79 7.43 6.69
C PHE A 342 -2.41 7.02 5.34
N ALA A 343 -3.08 7.97 4.67
CA ALA A 343 -3.83 7.77 3.43
C ALA A 343 -4.96 6.72 3.58
N ASP A 344 -5.25 5.94 2.53
CA ASP A 344 -6.31 4.92 2.54
C ASP A 344 -5.92 3.61 3.28
N ALA A 345 -4.91 3.64 4.14
CA ALA A 345 -4.47 2.45 4.86
C ALA A 345 -5.42 2.08 6.01
N SER A 346 -5.59 0.78 6.23
CA SER A 346 -6.18 0.27 7.47
C SER A 346 -5.19 0.42 8.62
N ALA A 347 -5.68 0.73 9.82
CA ALA A 347 -4.84 0.77 11.02
C ALA A 347 -4.40 -0.63 11.50
N GLN A 348 -4.99 -1.70 10.96
CA GLN A 348 -4.60 -3.07 11.22
C GLN A 348 -4.00 -3.72 9.98
N GLY A 349 -2.86 -4.39 10.16
CA GLY A 349 -2.11 -5.02 9.10
C GLY A 349 -0.76 -5.55 9.58
N GLY A 350 0.16 -5.75 8.65
CA GLY A 350 1.52 -6.26 8.92
C GLY A 350 2.22 -6.71 7.65
N GLY A 351 1.47 -6.82 6.55
CA GLY A 351 1.98 -7.34 5.28
C GLY A 351 2.06 -8.87 5.23
N ASP A 352 2.48 -9.39 4.09
CA ASP A 352 2.73 -10.81 3.88
C ASP A 352 4.16 -11.17 4.34
N PRO A 353 4.33 -12.01 5.38
CA PRO A 353 5.65 -12.38 5.89
C PRO A 353 6.56 -13.01 4.83
N LEU A 354 5.99 -13.80 3.91
CA LEU A 354 6.76 -14.47 2.86
C LEU A 354 7.28 -13.48 1.81
N LEU A 355 6.47 -12.49 1.44
CA LEU A 355 6.90 -11.40 0.57
C LEU A 355 7.98 -10.54 1.24
N ILE A 356 7.77 -10.15 2.51
CA ILE A 356 8.73 -9.33 3.27
C ILE A 356 10.06 -10.07 3.43
N TYR A 357 10.03 -11.38 3.72
CA TYR A 357 11.24 -12.19 3.84
C TYR A 357 12.04 -12.27 2.54
N ARG A 358 11.36 -12.59 1.43
CA ARG A 358 11.99 -12.67 0.10
C ARG A 358 12.61 -11.34 -0.31
N TYR A 359 11.87 -10.26 -0.12
CA TYR A 359 12.36 -8.92 -0.41
C TYR A 359 13.57 -8.58 0.46
N GLY A 360 13.49 -8.82 1.77
CA GLY A 360 14.60 -8.61 2.71
C GLY A 360 15.85 -9.38 2.32
N LYS A 361 15.70 -10.66 1.92
CA LYS A 361 16.79 -11.49 1.43
C LYS A 361 17.44 -10.90 0.18
N ALA A 362 16.64 -10.44 -0.79
CA ALA A 362 17.14 -9.88 -2.04
C ALA A 362 17.93 -8.57 -1.85
N VAL A 363 17.52 -7.72 -0.89
CA VAL A 363 18.18 -6.44 -0.61
C VAL A 363 19.15 -6.48 0.58
N ASN A 364 19.45 -7.67 1.11
CA ASN A 364 20.32 -7.90 2.27
C ASN A 364 19.87 -7.10 3.52
N SER A 365 18.56 -7.09 3.84
CA SER A 365 18.00 -6.45 5.02
C SER A 365 17.62 -7.45 6.10
N ASP A 366 18.48 -7.56 7.11
CA ASP A 366 18.20 -8.38 8.32
C ASP A 366 16.95 -7.85 9.04
N GLU A 367 16.74 -6.52 9.05
CA GLU A 367 15.54 -5.88 9.61
C GLU A 367 14.27 -6.52 9.03
N MET A 368 14.19 -6.63 7.71
CA MET A 368 13.02 -7.21 7.03
C MET A 368 12.88 -8.71 7.30
N MET A 369 13.99 -9.47 7.24
CA MET A 369 13.95 -10.92 7.46
C MET A 369 13.52 -11.27 8.88
N HIS A 370 14.06 -10.56 9.88
CA HIS A 370 13.67 -10.72 11.28
C HIS A 370 12.22 -10.29 11.53
N PHE A 371 11.79 -9.19 10.93
CA PHE A 371 10.41 -8.72 11.02
C PHE A 371 9.42 -9.71 10.40
N ALA A 372 9.73 -10.30 9.26
CA ALA A 372 8.92 -11.35 8.66
C ALA A 372 8.71 -12.55 9.60
N ALA A 373 9.80 -13.01 10.25
CA ALA A 373 9.73 -14.06 11.25
C ALA A 373 8.91 -13.63 12.49
N TYR A 374 9.03 -12.38 12.92
CA TYR A 374 8.25 -11.81 14.02
C TYR A 374 6.74 -11.82 13.71
N LEU A 375 6.34 -11.50 12.48
CA LEU A 375 4.93 -11.52 12.06
C LEU A 375 4.29 -12.90 12.12
N LEU A 376 5.08 -13.97 12.00
CA LEU A 376 4.58 -15.35 12.14
C LEU A 376 4.10 -15.66 13.56
N LYS A 377 4.66 -15.00 14.58
CA LYS A 377 4.31 -15.24 16.00
C LYS A 377 4.37 -16.73 16.38
N GLY A 378 5.40 -17.45 15.91
CA GLY A 378 5.58 -18.88 16.13
C GLY A 378 4.70 -19.81 15.28
N ARG A 379 3.86 -19.26 14.37
CA ARG A 379 3.10 -20.06 13.42
C ARG A 379 4.01 -20.60 12.32
N LYS A 380 3.66 -21.77 11.76
CA LYS A 380 4.36 -22.28 10.58
C LYS A 380 4.05 -21.39 9.36
N PRO A 381 5.07 -21.01 8.57
CA PRO A 381 4.83 -20.32 7.32
C PRO A 381 4.33 -21.32 6.28
N TYR A 382 3.07 -21.22 5.93
CA TYR A 382 2.52 -21.95 4.78
C TYR A 382 2.60 -21.06 3.53
N ALA A 383 2.73 -21.71 2.36
CA ALA A 383 2.71 -21.02 1.09
C ALA A 383 1.45 -20.16 0.94
N THR A 384 1.61 -18.96 0.41
CA THR A 384 0.51 -18.04 0.17
C THR A 384 -0.43 -18.65 -0.88
N MET A 385 -1.70 -18.76 -0.54
CA MET A 385 -2.77 -19.14 -1.46
C MET A 385 -3.69 -17.94 -1.66
N GLY A 386 -3.78 -17.46 -2.86
CA GLY A 386 -4.59 -16.28 -3.18
C GLY A 386 -4.72 -16.12 -4.69
N ASN A 387 -4.94 -14.88 -5.14
CA ASN A 387 -5.12 -14.58 -6.57
C ASN A 387 -3.80 -14.37 -7.33
N ASP A 388 -2.65 -14.43 -6.66
CA ASP A 388 -1.34 -14.15 -7.23
C ASP A 388 -0.50 -15.43 -7.32
N ALA A 389 -0.52 -16.05 -8.49
CA ALA A 389 0.19 -17.31 -8.75
C ALA A 389 1.70 -17.20 -8.54
N PHE A 390 2.31 -16.06 -8.96
CA PHE A 390 3.74 -15.85 -8.77
C PHE A 390 4.12 -15.81 -7.30
N ARG A 391 3.40 -15.04 -6.49
CA ARG A 391 3.65 -14.98 -5.05
C ARG A 391 3.42 -16.33 -4.37
N SER A 392 2.38 -17.06 -4.81
CA SER A 392 2.12 -18.41 -4.30
C SER A 392 3.30 -19.35 -4.57
N LEU A 393 3.80 -19.38 -5.80
CA LEU A 393 4.93 -20.21 -6.22
C LEU A 393 6.24 -19.77 -5.52
N GLN A 394 6.51 -18.46 -5.48
CA GLN A 394 7.69 -17.90 -4.83
C GLN A 394 7.72 -18.17 -3.32
N SER A 395 6.56 -18.22 -2.68
CA SER A 395 6.46 -18.52 -1.25
C SER A 395 6.97 -19.92 -0.90
N LEU A 396 6.82 -20.90 -1.81
CA LEU A 396 7.36 -22.25 -1.64
C LEU A 396 8.87 -22.27 -1.48
N LEU A 397 9.58 -21.36 -2.17
CA LEU A 397 11.04 -21.29 -2.15
C LEU A 397 11.60 -20.79 -0.82
N CYS A 398 10.82 -20.09 0.01
CA CYS A 398 11.32 -19.43 1.21
C CYS A 398 10.65 -19.88 2.53
N CYS A 399 9.57 -20.67 2.50
CA CYS A 399 8.88 -21.13 3.72
C CYS A 399 9.82 -21.78 4.73
N ASN A 400 10.68 -22.69 4.28
CA ASN A 400 11.60 -23.44 5.16
C ASN A 400 12.71 -22.54 5.75
N GLU A 401 13.15 -21.53 5.03
CA GLU A 401 14.13 -20.56 5.51
C GLU A 401 13.50 -19.61 6.52
N LEU A 402 12.33 -19.06 6.19
CA LEU A 402 11.59 -18.18 7.10
C LEU A 402 11.23 -18.87 8.43
N ALA A 403 10.89 -20.16 8.38
CA ALA A 403 10.62 -20.94 9.61
C ALA A 403 11.80 -21.01 10.59
N LYS A 404 13.04 -20.83 10.10
CA LYS A 404 14.28 -20.85 10.88
C LYS A 404 14.82 -19.45 11.19
N ALA A 405 14.22 -18.40 10.63
CA ALA A 405 14.68 -17.04 10.82
C ALA A 405 14.38 -16.53 12.24
N THR A 406 15.25 -15.69 12.76
CA THR A 406 15.11 -15.12 14.11
C THR A 406 13.97 -14.11 14.15
N PRO A 407 12.94 -14.30 15.01
CA PRO A 407 11.84 -13.35 15.12
C PRO A 407 12.28 -12.13 15.95
N LYS A 408 12.36 -10.97 15.31
CA LYS A 408 12.72 -9.71 15.96
C LYS A 408 12.07 -8.54 15.25
N HIS A 409 11.61 -7.55 16.01
CA HIS A 409 11.10 -6.30 15.48
C HIS A 409 11.75 -5.14 16.22
N ASP A 410 12.85 -4.66 15.67
CA ASP A 410 13.60 -3.52 16.18
C ASP A 410 13.38 -2.33 15.25
N MET A 411 12.72 -1.31 15.76
CA MET A 411 12.56 -0.04 15.08
C MET A 411 13.59 0.96 15.61
N PRO A 412 14.13 1.86 14.76
CA PRO A 412 14.86 3.04 15.24
C PRO A 412 14.02 3.88 16.22
N ASP A 413 14.67 4.62 17.10
CA ASP A 413 13.96 5.57 18.00
C ASP A 413 13.30 6.70 17.21
N VAL A 414 13.87 7.05 16.05
CA VAL A 414 13.29 7.97 15.07
C VAL A 414 13.44 7.38 13.67
N THR A 415 12.37 7.40 12.93
CA THR A 415 12.36 7.14 11.48
C THR A 415 11.92 8.41 10.78
N TRP A 416 12.76 8.95 9.92
CA TRP A 416 12.49 10.18 9.18
C TRP A 416 12.55 9.92 7.68
N TYR A 417 11.49 10.29 6.97
CA TYR A 417 11.36 10.25 5.52
C TYR A 417 11.32 11.70 5.00
N PRO A 418 12.47 12.27 4.61
CA PRO A 418 12.58 13.70 4.36
C PRO A 418 11.89 14.20 3.09
N GLU A 419 11.69 13.33 2.10
CA GLU A 419 11.03 13.68 0.84
C GLU A 419 9.50 13.47 0.91
N THR A 420 9.05 12.47 1.69
CA THR A 420 7.63 12.20 1.94
C THR A 420 7.11 12.98 3.15
N GLU A 421 8.04 13.46 4.00
CA GLU A 421 7.76 14.20 5.23
C GLU A 421 6.98 13.39 6.29
N PHE A 422 7.27 12.07 6.38
CA PHE A 422 6.76 11.21 7.45
C PHE A 422 7.81 11.08 8.55
N CYS A 423 7.39 11.27 9.81
CA CYS A 423 8.25 11.15 10.98
C CYS A 423 7.62 10.24 12.02
N TYR A 424 8.33 9.17 12.37
CA TYR A 424 7.93 8.25 13.44
C TYR A 424 8.93 8.37 14.57
N MET A 425 8.43 8.49 15.80
CA MET A 425 9.25 8.65 17.01
C MET A 425 8.74 7.72 18.09
N LYS A 426 9.63 7.01 18.78
CA LYS A 426 9.28 6.18 19.94
C LYS A 426 10.13 6.57 21.16
N ASN A 427 9.60 6.29 22.34
CA ASN A 427 10.34 6.41 23.57
C ASN A 427 10.45 5.07 24.32
N LYS A 428 11.26 5.03 25.36
CA LYS A 428 11.50 3.82 26.16
C LYS A 428 10.29 3.39 27.00
N ASN A 429 9.33 4.28 27.21
CA ASN A 429 8.14 4.04 28.05
C ASN A 429 6.91 3.65 27.22
N GLY A 430 7.08 3.21 25.98
CA GLY A 430 6.04 2.61 25.16
C GLY A 430 5.18 3.62 24.38
N MET A 431 5.53 4.91 24.36
CA MET A 431 4.87 5.86 23.47
C MET A 431 5.50 5.80 22.07
N PHE A 432 4.65 5.78 21.04
CA PHE A 432 5.02 5.89 19.64
C PHE A 432 4.15 6.97 18.99
N VAL A 433 4.77 7.89 18.27
CA VAL A 433 4.12 8.99 17.56
C VAL A 433 4.47 8.87 16.08
N ALA A 434 3.45 8.91 15.22
CA ALA A 434 3.60 9.10 13.79
C ALA A 434 3.04 10.48 13.42
N ALA A 435 3.82 11.30 12.72
CA ALA A 435 3.42 12.62 12.23
C ALA A 435 3.79 12.76 10.75
N LYS A 436 3.07 13.60 10.03
CA LYS A 436 3.35 13.86 8.61
C LYS A 436 3.25 15.35 8.27
N GLY A 437 4.03 15.75 7.25
CA GLY A 437 3.85 16.96 6.46
C GLY A 437 3.17 16.62 5.14
N GLY A 438 3.89 16.72 4.02
CA GLY A 438 3.41 16.34 2.70
C GLY A 438 2.47 17.35 2.05
N PHE A 439 1.55 16.87 1.22
CA PHE A 439 0.62 17.73 0.47
C PHE A 439 -0.73 17.05 0.22
N ASN A 440 -1.78 17.85 0.03
CA ASN A 440 -3.15 17.35 -0.10
C ASN A 440 -3.50 16.92 -1.54
N ASN A 441 -2.58 16.23 -2.23
CA ASN A 441 -2.80 15.56 -3.52
C ASN A 441 -1.86 14.35 -3.68
N GLU A 442 -1.57 13.67 -2.59
CA GLU A 442 -0.85 12.40 -2.59
C GLU A 442 -1.71 11.27 -3.21
N SER A 443 -1.10 10.15 -3.57
CA SER A 443 -1.88 8.97 -3.97
C SER A 443 -2.74 8.50 -2.80
N HIS A 444 -4.04 8.24 -3.03
CA HIS A 444 -5.01 7.91 -1.98
C HIS A 444 -5.17 9.00 -0.89
N ASN A 445 -5.07 10.26 -1.28
CA ASN A 445 -4.99 11.43 -0.41
C ASN A 445 -6.18 11.60 0.56
N HIS A 446 -5.83 12.06 1.78
CA HIS A 446 -6.71 12.74 2.74
C HIS A 446 -6.24 14.20 2.91
N ASN A 447 -7.12 15.10 3.33
CA ASN A 447 -6.70 16.47 3.68
C ASN A 447 -6.15 16.48 5.12
N ASP A 448 -4.90 16.05 5.29
CA ASP A 448 -4.34 15.68 6.58
C ASP A 448 -2.91 16.18 6.83
N VAL A 449 -2.48 17.22 6.12
CA VAL A 449 -1.16 17.85 6.27
C VAL A 449 -0.94 18.34 7.70
N GLY A 450 0.11 17.84 8.36
CA GLY A 450 0.43 18.16 9.74
C GLY A 450 -0.31 17.32 10.79
N THR A 451 -1.01 16.26 10.41
CA THR A 451 -1.66 15.33 11.35
C THR A 451 -0.66 14.42 12.08
N PHE A 452 -1.14 13.77 13.14
CA PHE A 452 -0.37 12.76 13.88
C PHE A 452 -1.26 11.65 14.43
N SER A 453 -0.66 10.52 14.77
CA SER A 453 -1.26 9.45 15.57
C SER A 453 -0.37 9.14 16.77
N LEU A 454 -0.99 8.77 17.90
CA LEU A 454 -0.29 8.40 19.13
C LEU A 454 -0.69 6.99 19.55
N TYR A 455 0.33 6.17 19.80
CA TYR A 455 0.18 4.82 20.35
C TYR A 455 0.85 4.73 21.71
N VAL A 456 0.26 3.93 22.61
CA VAL A 456 0.79 3.64 23.94
C VAL A 456 0.82 2.14 24.15
N ASN A 457 2.01 1.58 24.41
CA ASN A 457 2.23 0.14 24.49
C ASN A 457 1.60 -0.61 23.29
N THR A 458 1.85 -0.07 22.09
CA THR A 458 1.33 -0.52 20.78
C THR A 458 -0.16 -0.23 20.51
N ILE A 459 -0.94 0.17 21.50
CA ILE A 459 -2.37 0.48 21.32
C ILE A 459 -2.55 1.92 20.83
N PRO A 460 -3.25 2.16 19.71
CA PRO A 460 -3.54 3.51 19.24
C PRO A 460 -4.48 4.22 20.20
N VAL A 461 -4.12 5.43 20.63
CA VAL A 461 -4.90 6.25 21.58
C VAL A 461 -5.44 7.50 20.90
N ILE A 462 -4.60 8.22 20.16
CA ILE A 462 -5.04 9.26 19.22
C ILE A 462 -4.88 8.65 17.83
N ILE A 463 -5.96 8.62 17.07
CA ILE A 463 -6.07 7.80 15.86
C ILE A 463 -6.25 8.63 14.59
N ASP A 464 -5.92 8.02 13.47
CA ASP A 464 -6.49 8.31 12.17
C ASP A 464 -7.60 7.30 11.89
N ALA A 465 -8.78 7.74 11.49
CA ALA A 465 -9.91 6.85 11.25
C ALA A 465 -9.68 5.91 10.06
N GLY A 466 -8.84 6.35 9.11
CA GLY A 466 -8.62 5.65 7.84
C GLY A 466 -9.78 5.87 6.87
N VAL A 467 -9.96 4.93 5.93
CA VAL A 467 -10.96 5.02 4.87
C VAL A 467 -12.05 3.96 5.01
N GLY A 468 -13.29 4.32 4.68
CA GLY A 468 -14.43 3.41 4.58
C GLY A 468 -14.37 2.52 3.32
N THR A 469 -15.44 1.76 3.11
CA THR A 469 -15.60 0.90 1.93
C THR A 469 -15.57 1.72 0.65
N TYR A 470 -14.80 1.26 -0.32
CA TYR A 470 -14.65 1.93 -1.61
C TYR A 470 -15.93 1.90 -2.45
N THR A 471 -16.35 3.06 -2.87
CA THR A 471 -17.48 3.28 -3.76
C THR A 471 -17.05 4.14 -4.96
N LYS A 472 -17.94 4.39 -5.90
CA LYS A 472 -17.72 5.34 -6.99
C LYS A 472 -17.36 6.75 -6.49
N GLN A 473 -17.95 7.18 -5.36
CA GLN A 473 -17.66 8.47 -4.73
C GLN A 473 -16.20 8.57 -4.28
N THR A 474 -15.63 7.48 -3.74
CA THR A 474 -14.25 7.44 -3.27
C THR A 474 -13.22 7.84 -4.34
N PHE A 475 -13.52 7.57 -5.62
CA PHE A 475 -12.65 7.86 -6.76
C PHE A 475 -13.19 8.98 -7.66
N GLY A 476 -14.23 9.68 -7.21
CA GLY A 476 -14.89 10.76 -7.94
C GLY A 476 -14.51 12.15 -7.41
N LYS A 477 -15.07 13.17 -8.06
CA LYS A 477 -14.94 14.59 -7.66
C LYS A 477 -15.45 14.88 -6.24
N ASP A 478 -16.36 14.02 -5.74
CA ASP A 478 -17.01 14.17 -4.44
C ASP A 478 -16.27 13.42 -3.32
N ARG A 479 -15.01 12.93 -3.56
CA ARG A 479 -14.18 12.25 -2.56
C ARG A 479 -14.10 13.01 -1.23
N TYR A 480 -13.85 14.31 -1.30
CA TYR A 480 -13.63 15.14 -0.12
C TYR A 480 -14.93 15.61 0.57
N THR A 481 -16.09 15.11 0.16
CA THR A 481 -17.33 15.16 0.93
C THR A 481 -17.46 13.96 1.90
N ILE A 482 -16.63 12.93 1.74
CA ILE A 482 -16.53 11.82 2.69
C ILE A 482 -15.83 12.34 3.95
N TRP A 483 -16.45 12.15 5.12
CA TRP A 483 -15.96 12.73 6.37
C TRP A 483 -14.53 12.31 6.73
N THR A 484 -14.14 11.04 6.48
CA THR A 484 -12.78 10.54 6.75
C THR A 484 -11.69 11.20 5.91
N MET A 485 -12.06 11.90 4.83
CA MET A 485 -11.13 12.62 3.95
C MET A 485 -10.91 14.07 4.37
N GLN A 486 -11.71 14.57 5.33
CA GLN A 486 -11.74 15.98 5.72
C GLN A 486 -10.83 16.26 6.90
N SER A 487 -10.10 17.37 6.88
CA SER A 487 -9.10 17.72 7.89
C SER A 487 -9.66 17.92 9.31
N ASN A 488 -10.94 18.27 9.44
CA ASN A 488 -11.62 18.39 10.73
C ASN A 488 -11.95 17.04 11.38
N TYR A 489 -11.75 15.93 10.66
CA TYR A 489 -11.80 14.55 11.17
C TYR A 489 -10.41 13.90 11.19
N HIS A 490 -9.36 14.72 11.18
CA HIS A 490 -7.99 14.37 11.53
C HIS A 490 -7.54 15.15 12.77
N ASN A 491 -6.33 14.87 13.27
CA ASN A 491 -5.81 15.52 14.48
C ASN A 491 -5.21 16.89 14.15
N LEU A 492 -6.05 17.80 13.66
CA LEU A 492 -5.69 19.07 13.01
C LEU A 492 -6.50 20.26 13.49
N PRO A 493 -5.98 21.49 13.36
CA PRO A 493 -6.77 22.69 13.58
C PRO A 493 -7.77 22.98 12.45
N MET A 494 -8.87 23.60 12.80
CA MET A 494 -9.61 24.49 11.91
C MET A 494 -9.16 25.92 12.19
N ILE A 495 -8.64 26.59 11.17
CA ILE A 495 -8.07 27.93 11.30
C ILE A 495 -9.13 28.92 10.83
N ASN A 496 -9.51 29.87 11.70
CA ASN A 496 -10.62 30.79 11.41
C ASN A 496 -11.92 30.04 11.02
N GLY A 497 -12.13 28.82 11.56
CA GLY A 497 -13.26 27.98 11.22
C GLY A 497 -13.16 27.26 9.87
N VAL A 498 -12.05 27.37 9.17
CA VAL A 498 -11.84 26.81 7.81
C VAL A 498 -10.99 25.53 7.88
N PRO A 499 -11.40 24.43 7.23
CA PRO A 499 -10.61 23.21 7.09
C PRO A 499 -9.56 23.32 5.96
N GLN A 500 -8.64 22.36 5.90
CA GLN A 500 -7.73 22.21 4.75
C GLN A 500 -8.49 21.88 3.47
N LYS A 501 -7.86 22.13 2.33
CA LYS A 501 -8.41 21.89 1.01
C LYS A 501 -7.55 20.92 0.21
N PHE A 502 -8.17 20.22 -0.70
CA PHE A 502 -7.53 19.33 -1.67
C PHE A 502 -6.87 20.16 -2.78
N GLY A 503 -5.69 19.71 -3.20
CA GLY A 503 -4.93 20.26 -4.33
C GLY A 503 -3.42 20.19 -4.11
N GLN A 504 -2.66 20.14 -5.19
CA GLN A 504 -1.20 20.05 -5.15
C GLN A 504 -0.54 21.30 -4.51
N GLU A 505 -1.22 22.44 -4.59
CA GLU A 505 -0.81 23.70 -3.96
C GLU A 505 -0.96 23.68 -2.44
N TYR A 506 -1.86 22.84 -1.89
CA TYR A 506 -2.12 22.73 -0.46
C TYR A 506 -1.14 21.73 0.19
N LYS A 507 -0.10 22.24 0.82
CA LYS A 507 1.05 21.46 1.29
C LYS A 507 1.68 22.00 2.57
N ALA A 508 2.50 21.18 3.20
CA ALA A 508 3.42 21.58 4.24
C ALA A 508 4.58 22.41 3.68
N THR A 509 5.16 23.25 4.52
CA THR A 509 6.39 23.97 4.23
C THR A 509 7.29 23.98 5.47
N ASN A 510 8.59 24.20 5.27
CA ASN A 510 9.57 24.28 6.36
C ASN A 510 9.53 23.03 7.29
N THR A 511 9.31 21.85 6.71
CA THR A 511 9.24 20.61 7.46
C THR A 511 10.63 20.15 7.87
N VAL A 512 10.83 19.91 9.16
CA VAL A 512 12.12 19.50 9.73
C VAL A 512 11.93 18.42 10.79
N CYS A 513 12.89 17.50 10.85
CA CYS A 513 13.01 16.53 11.93
C CYS A 513 14.35 16.68 12.64
N ASN A 514 14.32 16.74 13.96
CA ASN A 514 15.52 16.65 14.81
C ASN A 514 15.50 15.28 15.51
N GLU A 515 16.20 14.33 14.93
CA GLU A 515 16.22 12.93 15.42
C GLU A 515 16.76 12.83 16.85
N LYS A 516 17.83 13.58 17.19
CA LYS A 516 18.44 13.54 18.53
C LYS A 516 17.49 14.05 19.61
N LYS A 517 16.63 15.02 19.29
CA LYS A 517 15.63 15.58 20.21
C LYS A 517 14.27 14.89 20.10
N ARG A 518 14.10 13.94 19.18
CA ARG A 518 12.81 13.31 18.83
C ARG A 518 11.74 14.39 18.64
N MET A 519 12.00 15.30 17.70
CA MET A 519 11.13 16.43 17.40
C MET A 519 10.90 16.58 15.91
N PHE A 520 9.63 16.73 15.54
CA PHE A 520 9.17 17.05 14.18
C PHE A 520 8.45 18.38 14.20
N SER A 521 8.61 19.18 13.15
CA SER A 521 7.94 20.49 13.01
C SER A 521 7.67 20.80 11.55
N THR A 522 6.52 21.41 11.26
CA THR A 522 6.10 21.80 9.91
C THR A 522 5.20 23.03 9.95
N ASP A 523 5.28 23.89 8.95
CA ASP A 523 4.33 24.99 8.75
C ASP A 523 3.21 24.49 7.83
N ILE A 524 1.98 24.47 8.33
CA ILE A 524 0.79 23.97 7.66
C ILE A 524 -0.10 25.08 7.06
N ALA A 525 0.32 26.33 7.10
CA ALA A 525 -0.49 27.46 6.64
C ALA A 525 -0.93 27.29 5.18
N THR A 526 -0.02 26.85 4.31
CA THR A 526 -0.29 26.69 2.88
C THR A 526 -1.20 25.49 2.56
N ALA A 527 -1.50 24.63 3.54
CA ALA A 527 -2.49 23.55 3.38
C ALA A 527 -3.94 24.07 3.49
N TYR A 528 -4.12 25.31 3.90
CA TYR A 528 -5.44 25.95 4.03
C TYR A 528 -5.71 26.92 2.88
N PRO A 529 -6.97 27.05 2.45
CA PRO A 529 -7.34 27.99 1.42
C PRO A 529 -7.28 29.46 1.92
N ALA A 530 -7.31 30.41 1.00
CA ALA A 530 -7.17 31.84 1.30
C ALA A 530 -8.20 32.38 2.31
N GLU A 531 -9.36 31.73 2.40
CA GLU A 531 -10.44 32.05 3.33
C GLU A 531 -10.01 31.86 4.81
N ALA A 532 -9.04 31.02 5.08
CA ALA A 532 -8.49 30.80 6.41
C ALA A 532 -7.66 32.01 6.91
N LYS A 533 -7.29 32.93 6.03
CA LYS A 533 -6.51 34.14 6.37
C LYS A 533 -5.27 33.84 7.22
N VAL A 534 -4.62 32.71 6.97
CA VAL A 534 -3.44 32.26 7.73
C VAL A 534 -2.17 32.60 6.98
N LYS A 535 -1.26 33.31 7.66
CA LYS A 535 0.07 33.65 7.13
C LYS A 535 1.11 32.60 7.49
N SER A 536 1.05 32.06 8.71
CA SER A 536 1.95 31.02 9.20
C SER A 536 1.25 30.23 10.31
N TRP A 537 1.43 28.91 10.30
CA TRP A 537 0.99 28.02 11.39
C TRP A 537 2.00 26.90 11.56
N VAL A 538 2.97 27.14 12.42
CA VAL A 538 4.03 26.16 12.71
C VAL A 538 3.56 25.19 13.78
N ARG A 539 3.40 23.93 13.40
CA ARG A 539 3.03 22.84 14.29
C ARG A 539 4.23 21.96 14.58
N SER A 540 4.41 21.58 15.84
CA SER A 540 5.54 20.78 16.31
C SER A 540 5.11 19.66 17.24
N TYR A 541 5.84 18.55 17.19
CA TYR A 541 5.70 17.38 18.04
C TYR A 541 7.05 17.05 18.66
N ALA A 542 7.13 17.00 19.98
CA ALA A 542 8.32 16.62 20.71
C ALA A 542 8.01 15.48 21.67
N LEU A 543 8.70 14.35 21.51
CA LEU A 543 8.51 13.16 22.33
C LEU A 543 9.68 12.99 23.31
N ASP A 544 9.47 13.27 24.59
CA ASP A 544 10.42 12.88 25.63
C ASP A 544 10.07 11.49 26.22
N ASP A 545 10.80 11.06 27.23
CA ASP A 545 10.58 9.72 27.81
C ASP A 545 9.26 9.60 28.59
N LYS A 546 8.57 10.71 28.89
CA LYS A 546 7.37 10.72 29.74
C LYS A 546 6.12 11.22 29.02
N LYS A 547 6.28 12.02 27.97
CA LYS A 547 5.17 12.75 27.37
C LYS A 547 5.42 13.14 25.92
N LEU A 548 4.32 13.34 25.21
CA LEU A 548 4.26 14.03 23.93
C LEU A 548 3.87 15.50 24.18
N ILE A 549 4.61 16.43 23.61
CA ILE A 549 4.29 17.86 23.61
C ILE A 549 3.93 18.24 22.18
N ILE A 550 2.75 18.84 22.02
CA ILE A 550 2.27 19.40 20.75
C ILE A 550 2.28 20.92 20.91
N GLY A 551 2.96 21.61 20.02
CA GLY A 551 3.04 23.07 20.00
C GLY A 551 2.53 23.62 18.68
N ASP A 552 1.67 24.64 18.75
CA ASP A 552 1.20 25.41 17.60
C ASP A 552 1.55 26.88 17.82
N ILE A 553 2.21 27.50 16.84
CA ILE A 553 2.53 28.95 16.85
C ILE A 553 2.00 29.49 15.52
N TYR A 554 1.17 30.54 15.61
CA TYR A 554 0.50 31.04 14.42
C TYR A 554 0.51 32.55 14.28
N THR A 555 0.40 32.99 13.04
CA THR A 555 0.11 34.37 12.62
C THR A 555 -0.97 34.31 11.54
N LEU A 556 -2.04 35.07 11.74
CA LEU A 556 -3.13 35.25 10.77
C LEU A 556 -2.99 36.64 10.13
N ASP A 557 -3.47 36.81 8.94
CA ASP A 557 -3.66 38.13 8.33
C ASP A 557 -4.87 38.85 8.98
N GLU A 558 -5.90 38.06 9.33
CA GLU A 558 -7.11 38.54 9.99
C GLU A 558 -7.68 37.43 10.90
N ALA A 559 -8.20 37.79 12.06
CA ALA A 559 -8.85 36.83 13.00
C ALA A 559 -10.39 36.96 12.89
N ILE A 560 -10.98 36.27 11.88
CA ILE A 560 -12.42 36.36 11.57
C ILE A 560 -13.28 35.43 12.39
N ALA A 561 -12.77 34.26 12.73
CA ALA A 561 -13.47 33.26 13.54
C ALA A 561 -12.53 32.60 14.57
N PRO A 562 -13.07 31.97 15.62
CA PRO A 562 -12.27 31.20 16.58
C PRO A 562 -11.57 30.02 15.94
N ASN A 563 -10.33 29.75 16.38
CA ASN A 563 -9.62 28.52 16.02
C ASN A 563 -10.16 27.33 16.83
N GLN A 564 -10.12 26.16 16.22
CA GLN A 564 -10.54 24.91 16.82
C GLN A 564 -9.46 23.84 16.62
N MET A 565 -9.20 23.03 17.64
CA MET A 565 -8.30 21.86 17.54
C MET A 565 -9.14 20.60 17.63
N ASN A 566 -8.86 19.62 16.74
CA ASN A 566 -9.56 18.34 16.70
C ASN A 566 -8.60 17.21 17.09
N PHE A 567 -9.10 16.22 17.83
CA PHE A 567 -8.41 14.98 18.15
C PHE A 567 -9.40 13.81 18.06
N LEU A 568 -9.00 12.73 17.40
CA LEU A 568 -9.81 11.52 17.26
C LEU A 568 -9.30 10.43 18.19
N THR A 569 -10.23 9.73 18.82
CA THR A 569 -9.94 8.55 19.63
C THR A 569 -11.10 7.52 19.56
N TRP A 570 -10.83 6.27 19.87
CA TRP A 570 -11.84 5.20 20.00
C TRP A 570 -11.98 4.70 21.43
N GLY A 571 -11.37 5.42 22.37
CA GLY A 571 -11.40 5.13 23.80
C GLY A 571 -12.47 5.92 24.54
N ASN A 572 -12.67 5.54 25.80
CA ASN A 572 -13.52 6.30 26.71
C ASN A 572 -12.87 7.64 27.06
N VAL A 573 -13.60 8.74 26.90
CA VAL A 573 -13.14 10.11 27.14
C VAL A 573 -13.85 10.67 28.37
N THR A 574 -13.06 11.23 29.29
CA THR A 574 -13.59 11.94 30.47
C THR A 574 -12.88 13.29 30.65
N PHE A 575 -13.54 14.22 31.33
CA PHE A 575 -13.05 15.56 31.62
C PHE A 575 -12.88 15.74 33.15
N PRO A 576 -11.75 15.29 33.74
CA PRO A 576 -11.56 15.31 35.19
C PRO A 576 -11.61 16.71 35.81
N SER A 577 -11.12 17.72 35.08
CA SER A 577 -11.18 19.12 35.45
C SER A 577 -10.98 20.02 34.23
N ALA A 578 -11.21 21.30 34.35
CA ALA A 578 -10.90 22.27 33.31
C ALA A 578 -9.42 22.14 32.89
N GLY A 579 -9.15 22.15 31.59
CA GLY A 579 -7.77 22.03 31.05
C GLY A 579 -7.26 20.58 30.99
N LYS A 580 -8.08 19.56 31.31
CA LYS A 580 -7.67 18.15 31.34
C LYS A 580 -8.67 17.25 30.65
N ILE A 581 -8.17 16.35 29.82
CA ILE A 581 -8.91 15.27 29.18
C ILE A 581 -8.21 13.95 29.52
N ARG A 582 -8.96 12.94 29.93
CA ARG A 582 -8.44 11.60 30.11
C ARG A 582 -9.05 10.68 29.06
N ILE A 583 -8.19 9.90 28.41
CA ILE A 583 -8.58 8.92 27.39
C ILE A 583 -8.14 7.54 27.87
N GLU A 584 -9.03 6.58 27.85
CA GLU A 584 -8.75 5.18 28.19
C GLU A 584 -9.12 4.25 27.04
N VAL A 585 -8.13 3.50 26.56
CA VAL A 585 -8.25 2.53 25.45
C VAL A 585 -7.62 1.21 25.84
N LYS A 586 -8.39 0.13 25.92
CA LYS A 586 -7.87 -1.23 26.23
C LYS A 586 -6.90 -1.26 27.41
N GLY A 587 -7.23 -0.55 28.48
CA GLY A 587 -6.41 -0.47 29.68
C GLY A 587 -5.22 0.50 29.60
N GLN A 588 -4.97 1.14 28.47
CA GLN A 588 -4.01 2.22 28.36
C GLN A 588 -4.69 3.55 28.68
N LYS A 589 -4.11 4.32 29.60
CA LYS A 589 -4.64 5.61 30.03
C LYS A 589 -3.67 6.73 29.72
N VAL A 590 -4.17 7.79 29.10
CA VAL A 590 -3.42 9.03 28.91
C VAL A 590 -4.22 10.21 29.46
N GLU A 591 -3.49 11.23 29.92
CA GLU A 591 -4.03 12.53 30.26
C GLU A 591 -3.47 13.59 29.32
N MET A 592 -4.35 14.33 28.66
CA MET A 592 -4.03 15.49 27.84
C MET A 592 -4.32 16.75 28.65
N ASN A 593 -3.29 17.57 28.88
CA ASN A 593 -3.44 18.91 29.41
C ASN A 593 -3.50 19.91 28.26
N TYR A 594 -4.48 20.80 28.27
CA TYR A 594 -4.71 21.79 27.24
C TYR A 594 -4.85 23.22 27.85
N PRO A 595 -4.58 24.31 27.09
CA PRO A 595 -4.67 25.68 27.59
C PRO A 595 -6.11 26.05 28.03
N SER A 596 -6.20 26.86 29.10
CA SER A 596 -7.49 27.23 29.72
C SER A 596 -8.43 28.06 28.83
N GLN A 597 -7.91 28.68 27.74
CA GLN A 597 -8.73 29.42 26.78
C GLN A 597 -9.60 28.52 25.89
N PHE A 598 -9.39 27.20 25.94
CA PHE A 598 -10.20 26.28 25.19
C PHE A 598 -11.34 25.71 26.02
N LYS A 599 -12.50 25.55 25.39
CA LYS A 599 -13.62 24.71 25.85
C LYS A 599 -13.56 23.39 25.11
N ALA A 600 -13.67 22.29 25.86
CA ALA A 600 -13.68 20.93 25.31
C ALA A 600 -15.10 20.47 25.05
N GLU A 601 -15.34 19.91 23.89
CA GLU A 601 -16.58 19.23 23.49
C GLU A 601 -16.26 17.83 23.00
N LEU A 602 -17.18 16.89 23.17
CA LEU A 602 -17.06 15.51 22.70
C LEU A 602 -18.18 15.20 21.72
N GLU A 603 -17.83 14.74 20.54
CA GLU A 603 -18.75 14.22 19.53
C GLU A 603 -18.58 12.72 19.41
N THR A 604 -19.68 12.00 19.39
CA THR A 604 -19.71 10.56 19.09
C THR A 604 -20.01 10.35 17.60
N ILE A 605 -19.13 9.63 16.92
CA ILE A 605 -19.25 9.29 15.50
C ILE A 605 -19.55 7.80 15.39
N LYS A 606 -20.75 7.45 14.97
CA LYS A 606 -21.14 6.06 14.72
C LYS A 606 -20.49 5.52 13.45
N LEU A 607 -20.07 4.28 13.49
CA LEU A 607 -19.39 3.61 12.39
C LEU A 607 -20.26 2.49 11.80
N ASP A 608 -21.06 2.84 10.81
CA ASP A 608 -21.92 1.90 10.10
C ASP A 608 -21.16 1.17 8.96
N ASP A 609 -20.03 1.73 8.50
CA ASP A 609 -19.18 1.13 7.48
C ASP A 609 -18.36 -0.04 8.05
N PRO A 610 -18.50 -1.28 7.50
CA PRO A 610 -17.80 -2.46 8.02
C PRO A 610 -16.26 -2.33 7.98
N ARG A 611 -15.69 -1.60 7.03
CA ARG A 611 -14.24 -1.41 6.95
C ARG A 611 -13.70 -0.60 8.13
N LEU A 612 -14.49 0.34 8.63
CA LEU A 612 -14.16 1.13 9.81
C LEU A 612 -14.53 0.41 11.11
N SER A 613 -15.74 -0.14 11.18
CA SER A 613 -16.26 -0.75 12.41
C SER A 613 -15.55 -2.05 12.79
N ASN A 614 -14.99 -2.80 11.81
CA ASN A 614 -14.15 -3.96 12.09
C ASN A 614 -12.83 -3.59 12.78
N VAL A 615 -12.34 -2.37 12.59
CA VAL A 615 -11.09 -1.87 13.20
C VAL A 615 -11.36 -1.20 14.55
N TRP A 616 -12.32 -0.27 14.58
CA TRP A 616 -12.53 0.65 15.71
C TRP A 616 -13.72 0.29 16.59
N GLY A 617 -14.58 -0.66 16.19
CA GLY A 617 -15.82 -0.96 16.85
C GLY A 617 -16.98 -0.10 16.34
N LYS A 618 -18.05 0.04 17.13
CA LYS A 618 -19.29 0.67 16.68
C LYS A 618 -19.21 2.20 16.57
N GLU A 619 -18.27 2.83 17.27
CA GLU A 619 -18.16 4.28 17.34
C GLU A 619 -16.74 4.72 17.67
N ILE A 620 -16.42 5.94 17.27
CA ILE A 620 -15.21 6.70 17.67
C ILE A 620 -15.65 8.06 18.18
N TYR A 621 -14.70 8.79 18.77
CA TYR A 621 -14.99 10.08 19.38
C TYR A 621 -14.09 11.16 18.77
N ARG A 622 -14.67 12.33 18.51
CA ARG A 622 -13.94 13.54 18.18
C ARG A 622 -13.97 14.48 19.37
N ILE A 623 -12.80 14.76 19.92
CA ILE A 623 -12.58 15.79 20.93
C ILE A 623 -12.33 17.08 20.20
N THR A 624 -13.15 18.09 20.43
CA THR A 624 -13.04 19.41 19.85
C THR A 624 -12.68 20.40 20.94
N LEU A 625 -11.56 21.10 20.78
CA LEU A 625 -11.13 22.19 21.66
C LEU A 625 -11.36 23.49 20.91
N LYS A 626 -12.33 24.29 21.35
CA LYS A 626 -12.69 25.59 20.75
C LYS A 626 -12.22 26.74 21.64
N THR A 627 -11.58 27.76 21.08
CA THR A 627 -11.28 28.99 21.77
C THR A 627 -12.32 30.06 21.41
N GLU A 628 -12.68 30.93 22.34
CA GLU A 628 -13.50 32.11 22.06
C GLU A 628 -12.65 33.29 21.62
N GLU A 629 -11.35 33.22 21.84
CA GLU A 629 -10.42 34.29 21.51
C GLU A 629 -10.15 34.38 20.01
N LYS A 630 -10.31 35.57 19.45
CA LYS A 630 -9.93 35.92 18.08
C LYS A 630 -8.64 36.73 18.14
N LYS A 631 -7.49 36.08 17.92
CA LYS A 631 -6.17 36.73 17.95
C LYS A 631 -5.44 36.50 16.64
N VAL A 632 -4.83 37.54 16.10
CA VAL A 632 -4.03 37.51 14.88
C VAL A 632 -2.74 36.71 15.08
N THR A 633 -2.19 36.71 16.29
CA THR A 633 -1.01 35.91 16.67
C THR A 633 -1.26 35.15 17.95
N GLY A 634 -0.71 33.97 18.05
CA GLY A 634 -0.86 33.21 19.29
C GLY A 634 -0.02 31.92 19.31
N LYS A 635 -0.14 31.23 20.44
CA LYS A 635 0.47 29.93 20.64
C LYS A 635 -0.44 29.02 21.45
N TYR A 636 -0.47 27.75 21.08
CA TYR A 636 -1.15 26.71 21.83
C TYR A 636 -0.18 25.61 22.20
N GLY A 637 -0.36 24.97 23.34
CA GLY A 637 0.48 23.88 23.80
C GLY A 637 -0.37 22.80 24.45
N PHE A 638 -0.19 21.55 23.96
CA PHE A 638 -0.88 20.38 24.51
C PHE A 638 0.17 19.40 25.01
N VAL A 639 -0.09 18.78 26.16
CA VAL A 639 0.82 17.81 26.76
C VAL A 639 0.05 16.53 27.01
N ILE A 640 0.46 15.43 26.36
CA ILE A 640 -0.13 14.11 26.53
C ILE A 640 0.86 13.22 27.26
N GLN A 641 0.44 12.63 28.37
CA GLN A 641 1.26 11.75 29.19
C GLN A 641 0.50 10.48 29.59
N GLN A 642 1.22 9.39 29.76
CA GLN A 642 0.65 8.19 30.35
C GLN A 642 0.31 8.43 31.83
N VAL A 643 -0.82 7.87 32.27
CA VAL A 643 -1.21 7.82 33.68
C VAL A 643 -1.44 6.37 34.10
N LYS A 644 -1.14 6.06 35.35
CA LYS A 644 -1.32 4.70 35.89
C LYS A 644 -2.79 4.34 36.07
#